data_3d0fbb0d22e5622a4475a831030dde62
#
_entry.id   3d0fbb0d22e5622a4475a831030dde62
#
_cell.length_a   1.000
_cell.length_b   1.000
_cell.length_c   1.000
_cell.angle_alpha   90.00
_cell.angle_beta   90.00
_cell.angle_gamma   90.00
#
_symmetry.space_group_name_H-M   'P 1'
#
loop_
_entity.id
_entity.type
_entity.pdbx_description
1 polymer ?
#
loop_
_entity_poly.entity_id
_entity_poly.type
_entity_poly.pdbx_seq_one_letter_code
_entity_poly.pdbx_strand_id
1 'polypeptide(L)'
;PGGPAAHPMMIFFKRRGTEMKKAKRFLTGLLSAALALSLCAMPAMAEGTGETTPTTPLASAIDKDAKGTITIHKYEYNGDKDKEGTGVAGDENSVPTDAKDLEGATFTYYQVMTADELVEYYNGKSTEKVGINTYVDKNGQILSAYANKPNGSGKTGRNGIVKFGDGETGLPVGLYVIIETETPAKVTTPVEPFLVSLPMANPTNKAEWMYDVYVFPKNATTYGKVTLEKKGRVGGGTPENLNGVTYKLEKKVKDDPETWEEVTKNEQTDEDLGTLKTTDGKITVSGLSQGTYRFIEQSYDPDTGYILDQTPIVFVVDSEGKITYGSKTESNVTIEVINEKPDLEKKVIDKDNTETEDTDYSVGDHVPYTITVSVPNNITKLSTFEVTDTPNNLKYDGNATLTCEGIAVDEAVYRITTKGEDVPANGFKITFTPAAMEKYAGKNIVISYTAEMTAAASTPKDGNHNTAKLKYTNKINVDGQPDDGSNSEIHDDTVVYSYTINVHKDGDDKKNLVGVKFDLYKQVPEQEAGDKALTADEVKAYGLPTAEAGKVWVKVNTDTLVTDSEGNIHQDGLANGDYYLVEKETLDSYNLLNGPVKVTLNISEETSWNENFEYKDGVLTKHDWDQKTTKFTDDKGKDVTDTATITVTVINRRGFKLPTTGGFGTLLFSGIGVLLVVAGVGVLLSLKKKNRT
;
A
#
# COMPACT_ATOMS: atom_id res chain seq x y z
N PRO A 1 11.47 -18.47 47.05
CA PRO A 1 12.89 -18.55 46.89
C PRO A 1 13.21 -18.61 45.43
N GLY A 2 13.72 -17.71 44.83
CA GLY A 2 14.94 -17.01 44.70
C GLY A 2 15.85 -17.64 43.63
N GLY A 3 15.98 -17.04 42.46
CA GLY A 3 17.02 -17.38 41.55
C GLY A 3 17.21 -16.25 40.50
N PRO A 4 18.42 -15.90 40.06
CA PRO A 4 18.79 -14.54 39.79
C PRO A 4 18.67 -14.15 38.29
N ALA A 5 18.40 -12.84 38.08
CA ALA A 5 18.41 -12.14 36.83
C ALA A 5 19.83 -12.01 36.26
N ALA A 6 19.99 -12.27 34.97
CA ALA A 6 21.22 -11.96 34.22
C ALA A 6 21.14 -10.53 33.66
N HIS A 7 22.07 -9.68 34.07
CA HIS A 7 22.34 -8.36 33.48
C HIS A 7 23.19 -8.50 32.19
N PRO A 8 22.91 -7.73 31.15
CA PRO A 8 23.85 -7.57 30.04
C PRO A 8 24.90 -6.49 30.36
N MET A 9 26.13 -6.84 30.07
CA MET A 9 27.39 -6.12 30.27
C MET A 9 27.44 -4.87 29.37
N MET A 10 27.49 -3.71 29.98
CA MET A 10 27.72 -2.41 29.33
C MET A 10 29.22 -2.24 29.05
N ILE A 11 29.63 -2.20 27.79
CA ILE A 11 30.98 -1.83 27.39
C ILE A 11 31.04 -0.31 27.22
N PHE A 12 31.75 0.36 28.13
CA PHE A 12 32.10 1.75 28.05
C PHE A 12 33.22 1.97 27.01
N PHE A 13 32.88 2.62 25.89
CA PHE A 13 33.87 3.28 25.06
C PHE A 13 34.03 4.73 25.48
N LYS A 14 35.23 5.05 25.99
CA LYS A 14 35.70 6.36 26.42
C LYS A 14 35.89 7.27 25.21
N ARG A 15 34.94 8.20 24.96
CA ARG A 15 35.12 9.29 24.00
C ARG A 15 36.15 10.29 24.51
N ARG A 16 37.27 10.36 23.82
CA ARG A 16 38.15 11.56 23.88
C ARG A 16 37.49 12.67 23.09
N GLY A 17 37.13 13.74 23.76
CA GLY A 17 36.69 14.99 23.16
C GLY A 17 37.86 15.68 22.47
N THR A 18 37.73 15.93 21.20
CA THR A 18 38.46 16.99 20.51
C THR A 18 37.45 18.08 20.18
N GLU A 19 37.59 19.19 20.90
CA GLU A 19 36.90 20.43 20.56
C GLU A 19 37.38 20.90 19.18
N MET A 20 36.50 20.81 18.19
CA MET A 20 36.69 21.56 16.94
C MET A 20 36.08 22.94 17.12
N LYS A 21 36.96 23.91 17.30
CA LYS A 21 36.66 25.33 17.25
C LYS A 21 35.95 25.63 15.93
N LYS A 22 34.76 26.23 16.01
CA LYS A 22 34.07 26.86 14.88
C LYS A 22 34.95 27.98 14.32
N ALA A 23 35.74 27.69 13.31
CA ALA A 23 36.33 28.71 12.46
C ALA A 23 35.27 29.14 11.48
N LYS A 24 34.67 30.31 11.66
CA LYS A 24 34.04 31.08 10.60
C LYS A 24 35.12 31.32 9.54
N ARG A 25 35.13 30.53 8.51
CA ARG A 25 35.85 30.86 7.29
C ARG A 25 34.96 31.81 6.49
N PHE A 26 35.19 33.10 6.62
CA PHE A 26 35.00 34.02 5.53
C PHE A 26 35.94 33.55 4.44
N LEU A 27 35.38 32.89 3.41
CA LEU A 27 36.07 32.66 2.17
C LEU A 27 36.01 33.97 1.36
N THR A 28 36.86 34.91 1.71
CA THR A 28 37.32 35.88 0.74
C THR A 28 38.23 35.12 -0.20
N GLY A 29 37.63 34.61 -1.29
CA GLY A 29 38.37 34.01 -2.40
C GLY A 29 39.10 35.10 -3.13
N LEU A 30 40.29 35.46 -2.64
CA LEU A 30 41.33 35.99 -3.47
C LEU A 30 41.97 34.80 -4.21
N LEU A 31 41.28 34.28 -5.22
CA LEU A 31 41.98 33.66 -6.33
C LEU A 31 42.38 34.80 -7.26
N SER A 32 43.53 35.40 -6.98
CA SER A 32 44.33 36.02 -7.98
C SER A 32 44.61 34.92 -9.04
N ALA A 33 43.82 34.92 -10.14
CA ALA A 33 44.35 34.35 -11.36
C ALA A 33 45.59 35.14 -11.69
N ALA A 34 46.72 34.70 -11.16
CA ALA A 34 48.02 35.11 -11.68
C ALA A 34 48.03 34.52 -13.10
N LEU A 35 47.57 35.33 -14.04
CA LEU A 35 48.09 35.20 -15.37
C LEU A 35 49.60 35.47 -15.20
N ALA A 36 50.37 34.40 -14.95
CA ALA A 36 51.79 34.45 -15.17
C ALA A 36 51.93 34.64 -16.68
N LEU A 37 51.83 35.94 -17.08
CA LEU A 37 52.57 36.34 -18.24
C LEU A 37 53.98 35.85 -17.93
N SER A 38 54.41 34.78 -18.59
CA SER A 38 55.80 34.36 -18.54
C SER A 38 56.62 35.51 -19.12
N LEU A 39 56.96 36.48 -18.27
CA LEU A 39 57.96 37.43 -18.53
C LEU A 39 59.24 36.62 -18.75
N CYS A 40 59.59 36.39 -20.04
CA CYS A 40 60.93 36.02 -20.35
C CYS A 40 61.87 37.10 -19.84
N ALA A 41 62.40 36.90 -18.61
CA ALA A 41 63.53 37.65 -18.15
C ALA A 41 64.67 37.42 -19.15
N MET A 42 64.95 38.43 -19.95
CA MET A 42 66.21 38.42 -20.71
C MET A 42 67.35 38.34 -19.74
N PRO A 43 68.26 37.37 -19.87
CA PRO A 43 69.51 37.40 -19.12
C PRO A 43 70.34 38.62 -19.54
N ALA A 44 70.79 39.41 -18.55
CA ALA A 44 71.76 40.47 -18.73
C ALA A 44 73.03 39.89 -19.44
N MET A 45 73.43 40.49 -20.55
CA MET A 45 74.67 40.15 -21.24
C MET A 45 75.84 40.41 -20.30
N ALA A 46 76.52 39.35 -19.91
CA ALA A 46 77.90 39.45 -19.39
C ALA A 46 78.85 39.23 -20.58
N GLU A 47 79.70 40.23 -20.86
CA GLU A 47 80.85 40.09 -21.80
C GLU A 47 81.83 39.04 -21.29
N GLY A 48 82.14 38.04 -22.11
CA GLY A 48 83.22 37.06 -21.82
C GLY A 48 83.37 35.96 -22.85
N THR A 49 84.23 36.21 -23.85
CA THR A 49 85.12 35.29 -24.64
C THR A 49 84.59 33.92 -25.07
N GLY A 50 84.37 33.79 -26.36
CA GLY A 50 84.66 32.70 -27.30
C GLY A 50 84.43 31.28 -26.90
N GLU A 51 83.25 30.73 -27.33
CA GLU A 51 83.07 29.38 -27.84
C GLU A 51 81.75 29.31 -28.61
N THR A 52 81.69 28.57 -29.68
CA THR A 52 80.56 28.47 -30.61
C THR A 52 79.33 27.92 -29.86
N THR A 53 78.46 28.80 -29.36
CA THR A 53 77.15 28.48 -28.84
C THR A 53 76.18 28.23 -30.02
N PRO A 54 75.29 27.23 -29.91
CA PRO A 54 74.17 27.09 -30.88
C PRO A 54 73.36 28.39 -30.80
N THR A 55 73.18 29.04 -31.94
CA THR A 55 72.32 30.24 -32.06
C THR A 55 70.91 29.90 -31.62
N THR A 56 70.52 30.31 -30.40
CA THR A 56 69.10 30.30 -30.06
C THR A 56 68.39 31.19 -31.06
N PRO A 57 67.35 30.69 -31.74
CA PRO A 57 66.62 31.52 -32.70
C PRO A 57 66.04 32.75 -31.96
N LEU A 58 66.31 33.93 -32.51
CA LEU A 58 65.68 35.16 -32.04
C LEU A 58 64.17 35.05 -32.23
N ALA A 59 63.40 35.50 -31.25
CA ALA A 59 61.95 35.55 -31.35
C ALA A 59 61.57 36.34 -32.62
N SER A 60 60.65 35.79 -33.45
CA SER A 60 60.11 36.49 -34.59
C SER A 60 59.37 37.77 -34.12
N ALA A 61 59.47 38.85 -34.91
CA ALA A 61 58.68 40.04 -34.66
C ALA A 61 57.18 39.71 -34.81
N ILE A 62 56.36 40.33 -33.96
CA ILE A 62 54.88 40.23 -34.14
C ILE A 62 54.50 40.91 -35.44
N ASP A 63 53.83 40.19 -36.32
CA ASP A 63 53.20 40.76 -37.51
C ASP A 63 51.90 41.48 -37.09
N LYS A 64 51.96 42.85 -37.12
CA LYS A 64 50.87 43.72 -36.68
C LYS A 64 49.65 43.68 -37.61
N ASP A 65 49.85 43.32 -38.87
CA ASP A 65 48.80 43.24 -39.87
C ASP A 65 48.13 41.84 -39.93
N ALA A 66 48.73 40.89 -39.29
CA ALA A 66 48.17 39.55 -39.22
C ALA A 66 46.80 39.55 -38.53
N LYS A 67 45.98 38.56 -38.93
CA LYS A 67 44.71 38.27 -38.32
C LYS A 67 44.78 36.90 -37.67
N GLY A 68 44.02 36.74 -36.59
CA GLY A 68 44.00 35.47 -35.88
C GLY A 68 42.62 35.11 -35.37
N THR A 69 42.56 34.03 -34.59
CA THR A 69 41.33 33.52 -34.01
C THR A 69 41.46 33.28 -32.52
N ILE A 70 40.35 33.46 -31.78
CA ILE A 70 40.21 33.01 -30.37
C ILE A 70 39.10 31.98 -30.33
N THR A 71 39.48 30.75 -30.04
CA THR A 71 38.52 29.64 -29.86
C THR A 71 38.35 29.35 -28.37
N ILE A 72 37.13 29.47 -27.91
CA ILE A 72 36.75 29.12 -26.51
C ILE A 72 36.10 27.76 -26.57
N HIS A 73 36.65 26.78 -25.88
CA HIS A 73 36.03 25.49 -25.60
C HIS A 73 35.64 25.46 -24.13
N LYS A 74 34.37 25.64 -23.87
CA LYS A 74 33.77 25.80 -22.55
C LYS A 74 33.38 24.47 -21.95
N TYR A 75 33.74 24.28 -20.68
CA TYR A 75 33.44 23.05 -19.96
C TYR A 75 32.66 23.31 -18.66
N GLU A 76 31.86 22.32 -18.23
CA GLU A 76 31.41 22.17 -16.87
C GLU A 76 32.37 21.24 -16.11
N TYR A 77 32.75 21.69 -14.92
CA TYR A 77 33.65 20.92 -14.05
C TYR A 77 33.58 21.41 -12.63
N ASN A 78 33.34 20.49 -11.68
CA ASN A 78 33.17 20.78 -10.25
C ASN A 78 34.41 20.46 -9.41
N GLY A 79 35.48 19.96 -10.01
CA GLY A 79 36.73 19.65 -9.33
C GLY A 79 37.68 20.85 -9.25
N ASP A 80 38.95 20.56 -8.95
CA ASP A 80 40.03 21.54 -8.90
C ASP A 80 40.29 22.15 -10.27
N LYS A 81 40.16 23.49 -10.39
CA LYS A 81 40.22 24.23 -11.66
C LYS A 81 41.58 24.83 -11.93
N ASP A 82 42.59 24.59 -11.10
CA ASP A 82 43.90 25.30 -11.10
C ASP A 82 44.86 24.87 -12.21
N LYS A 83 44.38 24.27 -13.29
CA LYS A 83 45.21 24.00 -14.46
C LYS A 83 45.13 25.13 -15.45
N GLU A 84 46.25 25.78 -15.69
CA GLU A 84 46.40 26.80 -16.74
C GLU A 84 46.45 26.15 -18.13
N GLY A 85 45.75 26.76 -19.09
CA GLY A 85 45.84 26.38 -20.51
C GLY A 85 47.06 26.93 -21.19
N THR A 86 47.58 26.20 -22.14
CA THR A 86 48.77 26.59 -22.94
C THR A 86 48.43 27.45 -24.16
N GLY A 87 47.15 27.64 -24.46
CA GLY A 87 46.66 28.33 -25.66
C GLY A 87 46.69 27.49 -26.96
N VAL A 88 47.11 26.23 -26.88
CA VAL A 88 47.26 25.33 -28.05
C VAL A 88 45.96 24.49 -28.21
N ALA A 89 45.60 24.23 -29.47
CA ALA A 89 44.51 23.33 -29.79
C ALA A 89 44.74 21.93 -29.21
N GLY A 90 43.71 21.34 -28.57
CA GLY A 90 43.78 19.98 -28.04
C GLY A 90 44.70 19.81 -26.82
N ASP A 91 44.94 20.89 -26.06
CA ASP A 91 45.72 20.83 -24.82
C ASP A 91 44.99 20.02 -23.74
N GLU A 92 45.12 18.70 -23.80
CA GLU A 92 44.50 17.76 -22.87
C GLU A 92 44.94 17.98 -21.41
N ASN A 93 46.08 18.62 -21.17
CA ASN A 93 46.57 18.90 -19.82
C ASN A 93 45.79 19.99 -19.10
N SER A 94 45.11 20.86 -19.84
CA SER A 94 44.27 21.94 -19.29
C SER A 94 42.82 21.52 -19.08
N VAL A 95 42.41 20.34 -19.61
CA VAL A 95 41.04 19.82 -19.50
C VAL A 95 41.04 18.54 -18.67
N PRO A 96 40.36 18.47 -17.50
CA PRO A 96 40.17 17.24 -16.77
C PRO A 96 39.37 16.20 -17.56
N THR A 97 39.69 14.91 -17.39
CA THR A 97 39.06 13.82 -18.14
C THR A 97 37.56 13.64 -17.92
N ASP A 98 37.07 14.18 -16.82
CA ASP A 98 35.65 14.16 -16.42
C ASP A 98 34.94 15.50 -16.66
N ALA A 99 35.62 16.47 -17.24
CA ALA A 99 34.99 17.70 -17.69
C ALA A 99 34.11 17.45 -18.92
N LYS A 100 32.94 18.11 -18.98
CA LYS A 100 31.98 17.96 -20.07
C LYS A 100 31.78 19.28 -20.78
N ASP A 101 31.53 19.19 -22.08
CA ASP A 101 31.20 20.35 -22.90
C ASP A 101 30.01 21.12 -22.32
N LEU A 102 30.11 22.46 -22.23
CA LEU A 102 29.04 23.33 -21.75
C LEU A 102 28.44 24.13 -22.88
N GLU A 103 27.25 23.70 -23.34
CA GLU A 103 26.46 24.44 -24.33
C GLU A 103 25.78 25.66 -23.69
N GLY A 104 25.60 26.73 -24.46
CA GLY A 104 24.70 27.83 -24.11
C GLY A 104 25.37 28.97 -23.31
N ALA A 105 26.66 28.92 -23.06
CA ALA A 105 27.40 30.02 -22.45
C ALA A 105 27.69 31.11 -23.52
N THR A 106 27.36 32.38 -23.24
CA THR A 106 27.62 33.50 -24.13
C THR A 106 28.87 34.25 -23.67
N PHE A 107 29.83 34.38 -24.57
CA PHE A 107 31.06 35.16 -24.35
C PHE A 107 31.04 36.43 -25.15
N THR A 108 31.53 37.52 -24.55
CA THR A 108 31.76 38.79 -25.23
C THR A 108 33.23 39.16 -25.11
N TYR A 109 33.89 39.50 -26.22
CA TYR A 109 35.26 40.00 -26.22
C TYR A 109 35.28 41.52 -26.42
N TYR A 110 36.31 42.18 -25.90
CA TYR A 110 36.63 43.61 -26.05
C TYR A 110 38.11 43.72 -26.37
N GLN A 111 38.49 44.33 -27.52
CA GLN A 111 39.87 44.63 -27.84
C GLN A 111 40.35 45.85 -27.03
N VAL A 112 41.11 45.63 -25.98
CA VAL A 112 41.52 46.68 -25.05
C VAL A 112 42.88 47.31 -25.35
N MET A 113 43.73 46.59 -26.15
CA MET A 113 44.93 47.15 -26.77
C MET A 113 44.94 46.87 -28.25
N THR A 114 45.44 47.85 -29.00
CA THR A 114 45.77 47.73 -30.45
C THR A 114 47.07 46.94 -30.64
N ALA A 115 47.40 46.59 -31.88
CA ALA A 115 48.64 45.91 -32.23
C ALA A 115 49.89 46.72 -31.78
N ASP A 116 49.86 48.05 -31.97
CA ASP A 116 50.96 48.90 -31.55
C ASP A 116 51.15 48.95 -30.05
N GLU A 117 50.06 49.12 -29.30
CA GLU A 117 50.06 49.12 -27.81
C GLU A 117 50.55 47.78 -27.25
N LEU A 118 50.13 46.64 -27.83
CA LEU A 118 50.56 45.30 -27.42
C LEU A 118 52.07 45.11 -27.67
N VAL A 119 52.56 45.51 -28.86
CA VAL A 119 54.00 45.41 -29.20
C VAL A 119 54.86 46.32 -28.29
N GLU A 120 54.38 47.52 -27.95
CA GLU A 120 55.08 48.40 -27.01
C GLU A 120 55.09 47.79 -25.60
N TYR A 121 54.00 47.15 -25.15
CA TYR A 121 53.96 46.43 -23.92
C TYR A 121 54.98 45.30 -23.85
N TYR A 122 55.04 44.43 -24.86
CA TYR A 122 56.03 43.35 -24.93
C TYR A 122 57.48 43.80 -25.03
N ASN A 123 57.72 44.95 -25.64
CA ASN A 123 59.06 45.55 -25.73
C ASN A 123 59.48 46.29 -24.44
N GLY A 124 58.69 46.21 -23.36
CA GLY A 124 58.99 46.83 -22.08
C GLY A 124 58.95 48.37 -22.09
N LYS A 125 58.32 48.97 -23.13
CA LYS A 125 58.18 50.43 -23.23
C LYS A 125 57.00 50.98 -22.45
N SER A 126 56.02 50.12 -22.08
CA SER A 126 54.90 50.49 -21.23
C SER A 126 55.27 50.29 -19.79
N THR A 127 55.00 51.32 -18.94
CA THR A 127 55.16 51.25 -17.49
C THR A 127 53.89 50.80 -16.75
N GLU A 128 52.84 50.57 -17.48
CA GLU A 128 51.52 50.14 -16.94
C GLU A 128 51.54 48.67 -16.57
N LYS A 129 51.05 48.38 -15.33
CA LYS A 129 50.76 46.99 -14.93
C LYS A 129 49.46 46.54 -15.63
N VAL A 130 49.61 45.63 -16.59
CA VAL A 130 48.45 45.02 -17.28
C VAL A 130 47.94 43.86 -16.46
N GLY A 131 46.69 43.96 -16.01
CA GLY A 131 45.96 42.90 -15.34
C GLY A 131 44.48 43.05 -15.59
N ILE A 132 43.71 42.01 -15.35
CA ILE A 132 42.26 42.02 -15.65
C ILE A 132 41.54 43.20 -14.94
N ASN A 133 41.90 43.53 -13.73
CA ASN A 133 41.33 44.65 -12.96
C ASN A 133 41.61 46.04 -13.57
N THR A 134 42.49 46.14 -14.58
CA THR A 134 42.68 47.37 -15.36
C THR A 134 41.49 47.66 -16.27
N TYR A 135 40.77 46.59 -16.65
CA TYR A 135 39.76 46.63 -17.69
C TYR A 135 38.33 46.32 -17.21
N VAL A 136 38.19 45.61 -16.08
CA VAL A 136 36.89 45.28 -15.49
C VAL A 136 36.74 45.83 -14.10
N ASP A 137 35.50 46.05 -13.67
CA ASP A 137 35.17 46.45 -12.31
C ASP A 137 35.18 45.25 -11.34
N LYS A 138 34.90 45.48 -10.08
CA LYS A 138 34.83 44.46 -9.04
C LYS A 138 33.73 43.41 -9.25
N ASN A 139 32.77 43.64 -10.15
CA ASN A 139 31.70 42.74 -10.54
C ASN A 139 31.99 42.00 -11.84
N GLY A 140 33.21 42.13 -12.40
CA GLY A 140 33.60 41.51 -13.65
C GLY A 140 33.03 42.21 -14.90
N GLN A 141 32.44 43.40 -14.76
CA GLN A 141 31.89 44.15 -15.89
C GLN A 141 32.95 45.02 -16.54
N ILE A 142 32.93 45.11 -17.87
CA ILE A 142 33.89 46.00 -18.58
C ILE A 142 33.75 47.44 -18.13
N LEU A 143 34.86 48.10 -17.85
CA LEU A 143 34.85 49.51 -17.47
C LEU A 143 34.38 50.39 -18.62
N SER A 144 33.67 51.48 -18.31
CA SER A 144 33.08 52.38 -19.33
C SER A 144 34.10 52.94 -20.32
N ALA A 145 35.38 53.11 -19.92
CA ALA A 145 36.46 53.52 -20.78
C ALA A 145 36.76 52.55 -21.95
N TYR A 146 36.39 51.27 -21.79
CA TYR A 146 36.64 50.19 -22.77
C TYR A 146 35.35 49.63 -23.39
N ALA A 147 34.18 50.02 -22.91
CA ALA A 147 32.89 49.50 -23.38
C ALA A 147 32.61 49.79 -24.86
N ASN A 148 33.18 50.85 -25.41
CA ASN A 148 33.05 51.25 -26.84
C ASN A 148 34.23 50.77 -27.71
N LYS A 149 35.15 49.98 -27.19
CA LYS A 149 36.23 49.37 -27.97
C LYS A 149 35.65 48.29 -28.92
N PRO A 150 36.38 47.91 -29.99
CA PRO A 150 35.96 46.82 -30.84
C PRO A 150 35.58 45.59 -30.02
N ASN A 151 34.36 45.01 -30.24
CA ASN A 151 33.82 43.88 -29.48
C ASN A 151 32.98 42.98 -30.38
N GLY A 152 32.70 41.80 -29.90
CA GLY A 152 31.79 40.84 -30.50
C GLY A 152 31.37 39.80 -29.50
N SER A 153 30.21 39.19 -29.73
CA SER A 153 29.63 38.20 -28.84
C SER A 153 29.31 36.90 -29.58
N GLY A 154 29.38 35.78 -28.88
CA GLY A 154 29.04 34.47 -29.43
C GLY A 154 28.67 33.50 -28.35
N LYS A 155 27.85 32.49 -28.72
CA LYS A 155 27.30 31.48 -27.81
C LYS A 155 27.90 30.11 -28.10
N THR A 156 28.27 29.35 -27.07
CA THR A 156 28.78 27.98 -27.22
C THR A 156 27.70 27.03 -27.74
N GLY A 157 28.07 26.23 -28.75
CA GLY A 157 27.24 25.15 -29.28
C GLY A 157 27.26 23.90 -28.40
N ARG A 158 26.63 22.82 -28.90
CA ARG A 158 26.55 21.52 -28.17
C ARG A 158 27.90 20.91 -27.83
N ASN A 159 28.93 21.23 -28.63
CA ASN A 159 30.30 20.83 -28.37
C ASN A 159 31.07 21.80 -27.46
N GLY A 160 30.40 22.69 -26.75
CA GLY A 160 31.02 23.68 -25.90
C GLY A 160 31.83 24.77 -26.60
N ILE A 161 31.84 24.85 -27.95
CA ILE A 161 32.77 25.72 -28.69
C ILE A 161 32.08 27.00 -29.18
N VAL A 162 32.77 28.12 -28.99
CA VAL A 162 32.53 29.36 -29.74
C VAL A 162 33.86 29.88 -30.30
N LYS A 163 33.87 30.37 -31.52
CA LYS A 163 35.06 30.87 -32.19
C LYS A 163 34.86 32.33 -32.60
N PHE A 164 35.81 33.16 -32.30
CA PHE A 164 35.89 34.58 -32.72
C PHE A 164 36.99 34.74 -33.76
N GLY A 165 36.69 35.45 -34.82
CA GLY A 165 37.53 35.58 -35.97
C GLY A 165 37.49 34.32 -36.86
N ASP A 166 37.08 34.43 -38.10
CA ASP A 166 37.07 33.30 -39.02
C ASP A 166 37.38 33.77 -40.45
N GLY A 167 38.15 33.01 -41.20
CA GLY A 167 38.54 33.28 -42.58
C GLY A 167 39.21 34.66 -42.73
N GLU A 168 38.79 35.39 -43.78
CA GLU A 168 39.29 36.74 -44.08
C GLU A 168 38.93 37.81 -43.03
N THR A 169 38.00 37.51 -42.11
CA THR A 169 37.52 38.41 -41.04
C THR A 169 38.15 38.15 -39.70
N GLY A 170 39.33 37.52 -39.66
CA GLY A 170 40.07 37.27 -38.42
C GLY A 170 40.20 38.49 -37.49
N LEU A 171 40.35 38.23 -36.18
CA LEU A 171 40.55 39.26 -35.19
C LEU A 171 41.89 39.95 -35.42
N PRO A 172 42.00 41.32 -35.32
CA PRO A 172 43.25 42.04 -35.36
C PRO A 172 44.19 41.61 -34.22
N VAL A 173 45.47 41.80 -34.40
CA VAL A 173 46.46 41.70 -33.33
C VAL A 173 46.14 42.70 -32.23
N GLY A 174 46.22 42.25 -30.95
CA GLY A 174 45.90 43.07 -29.80
C GLY A 174 45.70 42.27 -28.47
N LEU A 175 45.34 42.97 -27.43
CA LEU A 175 44.92 42.35 -26.16
C LEU A 175 43.40 42.39 -26.08
N TYR A 176 42.85 41.27 -25.68
CA TYR A 176 41.40 41.07 -25.53
C TYR A 176 41.01 40.74 -24.10
N VAL A 177 39.96 41.38 -23.61
CA VAL A 177 39.22 40.96 -22.43
C VAL A 177 38.08 40.05 -22.87
N ILE A 178 37.97 38.90 -22.29
CA ILE A 178 36.89 37.95 -22.52
C ILE A 178 36.02 37.88 -21.28
N ILE A 179 34.72 38.07 -21.45
CA ILE A 179 33.71 38.03 -20.36
C ILE A 179 32.64 37.02 -20.72
N GLU A 180 32.31 36.10 -19.81
CA GLU A 180 31.11 35.28 -19.89
C GLU A 180 29.91 36.14 -19.48
N THR A 181 29.12 36.60 -20.47
CA THR A 181 28.03 37.56 -20.27
C THR A 181 26.68 36.91 -19.99
N GLU A 182 26.49 35.62 -20.40
CA GLU A 182 25.33 34.82 -20.08
C GLU A 182 25.77 33.40 -19.77
N THR A 183 25.18 32.80 -18.77
CA THR A 183 25.45 31.42 -18.34
C THR A 183 24.18 30.56 -18.43
N PRO A 184 24.31 29.27 -18.80
CA PRO A 184 23.20 28.32 -18.61
C PRO A 184 22.72 28.27 -17.15
N ALA A 185 21.43 28.00 -16.96
CA ALA A 185 20.79 28.01 -15.66
C ALA A 185 21.44 27.07 -14.59
N LYS A 186 22.09 25.97 -15.04
CA LYS A 186 22.81 25.03 -14.17
C LYS A 186 24.15 25.53 -13.64
N VAL A 187 24.63 26.66 -14.11
CA VAL A 187 25.93 27.24 -13.69
C VAL A 187 25.79 27.97 -12.38
N THR A 188 26.54 27.55 -11.36
CA THR A 188 26.57 28.18 -10.04
C THR A 188 27.75 29.16 -9.88
N THR A 189 28.84 28.88 -10.58
CA THR A 189 30.03 29.73 -10.56
C THR A 189 30.54 29.88 -11.97
N PRO A 190 30.27 31.03 -12.63
CA PRO A 190 30.80 31.33 -13.95
C PRO A 190 32.32 31.51 -13.88
N VAL A 191 32.97 31.43 -15.05
CA VAL A 191 34.39 31.78 -15.15
C VAL A 191 34.56 33.27 -14.96
N GLU A 192 35.61 33.67 -14.20
CA GLU A 192 36.00 35.05 -14.07
C GLU A 192 36.47 35.63 -15.41
N PRO A 193 36.29 36.95 -15.69
CA PRO A 193 36.82 37.58 -16.84
C PRO A 193 38.34 37.35 -16.96
N PHE A 194 38.82 37.14 -18.20
CA PHE A 194 40.24 36.85 -18.45
C PHE A 194 40.79 37.58 -19.63
N LEU A 195 42.12 37.66 -19.71
CA LEU A 195 42.83 38.28 -20.83
C LEU A 195 43.35 37.26 -21.79
N VAL A 196 43.26 37.59 -23.09
CA VAL A 196 43.87 36.82 -24.21
C VAL A 196 44.66 37.77 -25.07
N SER A 197 45.96 37.55 -25.23
CA SER A 197 46.74 38.26 -26.27
C SER A 197 46.67 37.52 -27.59
N LEU A 198 46.54 38.27 -28.64
CA LEU A 198 46.61 37.81 -29.98
C LEU A 198 47.68 38.58 -30.74
N PRO A 199 48.83 37.99 -31.10
CA PRO A 199 49.21 36.60 -30.91
C PRO A 199 49.63 36.31 -29.48
N MET A 200 49.70 35.01 -29.17
CA MET A 200 50.22 34.44 -27.91
C MET A 200 51.59 33.78 -28.17
N ALA A 201 52.51 33.81 -27.21
CA ALA A 201 53.77 33.10 -27.35
C ALA A 201 53.57 31.57 -27.44
N ASN A 202 54.20 30.90 -28.40
CA ASN A 202 54.14 29.48 -28.54
C ASN A 202 54.84 28.78 -27.34
N PRO A 203 54.12 27.96 -26.53
CA PRO A 203 54.68 27.35 -25.34
C PRO A 203 55.80 26.34 -25.62
N THR A 204 55.81 25.72 -26.80
CA THR A 204 56.81 24.73 -27.21
C THR A 204 57.98 25.36 -28.00
N ASN A 205 57.77 26.45 -28.72
CA ASN A 205 58.77 27.19 -29.42
C ASN A 205 58.63 28.69 -29.12
N LYS A 206 59.28 29.19 -28.09
CA LYS A 206 59.17 30.59 -27.64
C LYS A 206 59.67 31.61 -28.66
N ALA A 207 60.27 31.19 -29.77
CA ALA A 207 60.66 32.05 -30.88
C ALA A 207 59.51 32.35 -31.84
N GLU A 208 58.37 31.69 -31.71
CA GLU A 208 57.22 31.81 -32.59
C GLU A 208 55.99 32.37 -31.89
N TRP A 209 55.13 33.05 -32.62
CA TRP A 209 53.87 33.59 -32.16
C TRP A 209 52.71 32.76 -32.76
N MET A 210 51.69 32.45 -31.88
CA MET A 210 50.46 31.79 -32.28
C MET A 210 49.38 32.82 -32.51
N TYR A 211 48.79 32.80 -33.69
CA TYR A 211 47.65 33.67 -34.08
C TYR A 211 46.31 32.95 -33.97
N ASP A 212 46.30 31.64 -33.73
CA ASP A 212 45.14 30.86 -33.39
C ASP A 212 45.26 30.41 -31.92
N VAL A 213 44.49 31.03 -31.02
CA VAL A 213 44.57 30.83 -29.59
C VAL A 213 43.35 30.06 -29.09
N TYR A 214 43.59 29.04 -28.28
CA TYR A 214 42.56 28.19 -27.68
C TYR A 214 42.51 28.39 -26.18
N VAL A 215 41.31 28.59 -25.60
CA VAL A 215 41.11 28.71 -24.17
C VAL A 215 40.04 27.75 -23.71
N PHE A 216 40.22 27.19 -22.50
CA PHE A 216 39.42 26.09 -21.93
C PHE A 216 38.79 26.47 -20.58
N PRO A 217 37.92 27.51 -20.56
CA PRO A 217 37.32 27.95 -19.31
C PRO A 217 36.31 26.93 -18.76
N LYS A 218 36.21 26.83 -17.42
CA LYS A 218 35.38 25.86 -16.71
C LYS A 218 34.42 26.57 -15.79
N ASN A 219 33.13 26.15 -15.78
CA ASN A 219 32.13 26.60 -14.83
C ASN A 219 31.82 25.49 -13.82
N ALA A 220 31.52 25.86 -12.58
CA ALA A 220 30.88 24.95 -11.66
C ALA A 220 29.38 24.88 -11.97
N THR A 221 28.84 23.67 -11.90
CA THR A 221 27.42 23.39 -12.14
C THR A 221 26.83 22.66 -10.94
N THR A 222 25.53 22.80 -10.73
CA THR A 222 24.83 22.12 -9.65
C THR A 222 23.58 21.46 -10.21
N TYR A 223 23.32 20.27 -9.69
CA TYR A 223 22.16 19.46 -10.05
C TYR A 223 21.42 19.04 -8.78
N GLY A 224 20.12 19.02 -8.89
CA GLY A 224 19.23 18.56 -7.84
C GLY A 224 19.19 17.03 -7.74
N LYS A 225 18.85 16.57 -6.53
CA LYS A 225 18.57 15.17 -6.21
C LYS A 225 17.29 15.10 -5.40
N VAL A 226 16.31 14.31 -5.86
CA VAL A 226 15.04 14.08 -5.18
C VAL A 226 14.86 12.60 -4.88
N THR A 227 14.27 12.29 -3.74
CA THR A 227 13.82 10.94 -3.40
C THR A 227 12.31 10.96 -3.24
N LEU A 228 11.60 10.12 -4.00
CA LEU A 228 10.19 9.83 -3.79
C LEU A 228 10.11 8.57 -2.91
N GLU A 229 9.38 8.65 -1.80
CA GLU A 229 9.08 7.53 -0.90
C GLU A 229 7.62 7.17 -1.05
N LYS A 230 7.38 5.98 -1.61
CA LYS A 230 6.06 5.47 -1.91
C LYS A 230 5.59 4.51 -0.85
N LYS A 231 4.43 4.78 -0.31
CA LYS A 231 3.78 3.95 0.69
C LYS A 231 2.36 3.57 0.25
N GLY A 232 1.87 2.45 0.79
CA GLY A 232 0.49 2.02 0.70
C GLY A 232 -0.15 2.05 2.08
N ARG A 233 -1.44 2.37 2.16
CA ARG A 233 -2.22 2.37 3.39
C ARG A 233 -3.59 1.76 3.17
N VAL A 234 -3.99 0.83 4.04
CA VAL A 234 -5.33 0.25 4.09
C VAL A 234 -6.15 1.01 5.12
N GLY A 235 -7.23 1.64 4.70
CA GLY A 235 -8.09 2.45 5.57
C GLY A 235 -7.32 3.46 6.42
N GLY A 236 -7.51 3.42 7.74
CA GLY A 236 -6.78 4.24 8.72
C GLY A 236 -5.49 3.60 9.25
N GLY A 237 -5.02 2.51 8.63
CA GLY A 237 -3.84 1.76 9.07
C GLY A 237 -2.52 2.52 8.94
N THR A 238 -1.44 1.89 9.37
CA THR A 238 -0.08 2.45 9.26
C THR A 238 0.41 2.31 7.81
N PRO A 239 0.91 3.38 7.17
CA PRO A 239 1.48 3.29 5.83
C PRO A 239 2.73 2.42 5.80
N GLU A 240 2.81 1.50 4.83
CA GLU A 240 3.94 0.60 4.60
C GLU A 240 4.59 0.88 3.24
N ASN A 241 5.88 0.52 3.07
CA ASN A 241 6.58 0.73 1.81
C ASN A 241 5.92 -0.04 0.66
N LEU A 242 5.65 0.65 -0.45
CA LEU A 242 5.00 0.07 -1.61
C LEU A 242 6.00 -0.09 -2.77
N ASN A 243 6.28 -1.34 -3.13
CA ASN A 243 7.19 -1.71 -4.21
C ASN A 243 6.46 -1.85 -5.55
N GLY A 244 7.22 -1.80 -6.63
CA GLY A 244 6.69 -2.10 -7.96
C GLY A 244 5.94 -0.96 -8.64
N VAL A 245 5.74 0.17 -7.97
CA VAL A 245 5.02 1.32 -8.51
C VAL A 245 5.89 2.06 -9.51
N THR A 246 5.36 2.31 -10.71
CA THR A 246 6.09 3.01 -11.77
C THR A 246 5.65 4.46 -11.88
N TYR A 247 6.61 5.32 -12.18
CA TYR A 247 6.40 6.75 -12.34
C TYR A 247 6.98 7.28 -13.66
N LYS A 248 6.37 8.34 -14.16
CA LYS A 248 6.88 9.20 -15.18
C LYS A 248 7.38 10.49 -14.51
N LEU A 249 8.56 10.98 -14.91
CA LEU A 249 9.08 12.28 -14.51
C LEU A 249 8.99 13.23 -15.68
N GLU A 250 8.44 14.41 -15.48
CA GLU A 250 8.32 15.44 -16.49
C GLU A 250 8.90 16.76 -16.00
N LYS A 251 9.48 17.54 -16.92
CA LYS A 251 9.98 18.89 -16.71
C LYS A 251 9.11 19.90 -17.44
N LYS A 252 8.78 20.99 -16.79
CA LYS A 252 8.07 22.10 -17.39
C LYS A 252 8.98 22.88 -18.35
N VAL A 253 8.61 22.95 -19.61
CA VAL A 253 9.40 23.62 -20.65
C VAL A 253 8.81 24.96 -21.08
N LYS A 254 7.51 25.18 -20.80
CA LYS A 254 6.82 26.42 -21.14
C LYS A 254 5.68 26.69 -20.16
N ASP A 255 5.45 27.99 -19.85
CA ASP A 255 4.39 28.42 -18.93
C ASP A 255 3.06 28.72 -19.63
N ASP A 256 3.05 29.24 -20.86
CA ASP A 256 1.84 29.61 -21.59
C ASP A 256 1.92 29.24 -23.10
N PRO A 257 1.13 28.28 -23.61
CA PRO A 257 0.43 27.27 -22.83
C PRO A 257 1.40 26.37 -22.05
N GLU A 258 0.97 25.93 -20.87
CA GLU A 258 1.79 25.06 -20.02
C GLU A 258 2.15 23.76 -20.75
N THR A 259 3.45 23.50 -20.90
CA THR A 259 3.95 22.34 -21.63
C THR A 259 4.98 21.60 -20.77
N TRP A 260 4.87 20.28 -20.75
CA TRP A 260 5.73 19.38 -20.01
C TRP A 260 6.40 18.40 -20.95
N GLU A 261 7.67 18.13 -20.76
CA GLU A 261 8.44 17.11 -21.48
C GLU A 261 8.94 16.04 -20.53
N GLU A 262 8.93 14.80 -21.00
CA GLU A 262 9.40 13.66 -20.21
C GLU A 262 10.93 13.72 -20.04
N VAL A 263 11.37 13.53 -18.79
CA VAL A 263 12.79 13.45 -18.42
C VAL A 263 13.22 11.99 -18.44
N THR A 264 13.86 11.59 -19.52
CA THR A 264 14.33 10.21 -19.71
C THR A 264 15.79 10.01 -19.36
N LYS A 265 16.54 11.10 -19.18
CA LYS A 265 17.97 11.09 -18.94
C LYS A 265 18.38 11.89 -17.72
N ASN A 266 19.44 11.45 -17.07
CA ASN A 266 20.18 12.23 -16.09
C ASN A 266 20.90 13.39 -16.83
N GLU A 267 20.49 14.65 -16.58
CA GLU A 267 21.06 15.81 -17.28
C GLU A 267 22.54 16.05 -16.94
N GLN A 268 23.05 15.46 -15.84
CA GLN A 268 24.46 15.55 -15.47
C GLN A 268 25.32 14.51 -16.19
N THR A 269 24.82 13.25 -16.34
CA THR A 269 25.62 12.15 -16.87
C THR A 269 25.25 11.74 -18.30
N ASP A 270 24.13 12.25 -18.83
CA ASP A 270 23.50 11.85 -20.10
C ASP A 270 23.11 10.36 -20.18
N GLU A 271 23.14 9.67 -19.02
CA GLU A 271 22.69 8.28 -18.91
C GLU A 271 21.18 8.19 -18.85
N ASP A 272 20.60 7.15 -19.44
CA ASP A 272 19.18 6.90 -19.36
C ASP A 272 18.75 6.63 -17.91
N LEU A 273 17.68 7.28 -17.46
CA LEU A 273 17.08 7.04 -16.14
C LEU A 273 16.43 5.66 -16.03
N GLY A 274 16.13 5.03 -17.17
CA GLY A 274 15.40 3.77 -17.21
C GLY A 274 13.96 3.92 -16.69
N THR A 275 13.36 2.79 -16.31
CA THR A 275 12.02 2.78 -15.72
C THR A 275 12.11 3.23 -14.26
N LEU A 276 11.44 4.33 -13.93
CA LEU A 276 11.32 4.80 -12.56
C LEU A 276 10.32 3.92 -11.79
N LYS A 277 10.83 2.86 -11.16
CA LYS A 277 10.05 1.87 -10.40
C LYS A 277 10.50 1.83 -8.95
N THR A 278 9.55 1.80 -8.00
CA THR A 278 9.88 1.76 -6.58
C THR A 278 10.54 0.44 -6.17
N THR A 279 11.65 0.55 -5.43
CA THR A 279 12.34 -0.54 -4.76
C THR A 279 12.55 -0.12 -3.30
N ASP A 280 12.19 -0.98 -2.36
CA ASP A 280 12.11 -0.63 -0.93
C ASP A 280 11.26 0.65 -0.69
N GLY A 281 10.20 0.80 -1.49
CA GLY A 281 9.32 1.96 -1.47
C GLY A 281 9.93 3.24 -2.04
N LYS A 282 11.09 3.20 -2.72
CA LYS A 282 11.81 4.43 -3.10
C LYS A 282 12.17 4.50 -4.58
N ILE A 283 12.13 5.73 -5.10
CA ILE A 283 12.76 6.14 -6.35
C ILE A 283 13.68 7.31 -6.02
N THR A 284 14.91 7.27 -6.46
CA THR A 284 15.85 8.40 -6.33
C THR A 284 16.28 8.84 -7.71
N VAL A 285 16.07 10.12 -8.01
CA VAL A 285 16.53 10.74 -9.25
C VAL A 285 17.53 11.83 -8.91
N SER A 286 18.67 11.81 -9.58
CA SER A 286 19.74 12.82 -9.46
C SER A 286 20.07 13.41 -10.84
N GLY A 287 20.87 14.48 -10.84
CA GLY A 287 21.28 15.11 -12.10
C GLY A 287 20.18 15.99 -12.71
N LEU A 288 19.25 16.49 -11.91
CA LEU A 288 18.19 17.38 -12.36
C LEU A 288 18.69 18.82 -12.41
N SER A 289 18.67 19.47 -13.57
CA SER A 289 19.00 20.90 -13.69
C SER A 289 17.89 21.78 -13.09
N GLN A 290 18.16 23.06 -12.92
CA GLN A 290 17.15 24.03 -12.49
C GLN A 290 15.86 23.94 -13.33
N GLY A 291 14.70 23.91 -12.64
CA GLY A 291 13.40 23.84 -13.31
C GLY A 291 12.28 23.37 -12.39
N THR A 292 11.08 23.36 -12.93
CA THR A 292 9.90 22.77 -12.29
C THR A 292 9.66 21.38 -12.87
N TYR A 293 9.51 20.41 -12.00
CA TYR A 293 9.33 18.99 -12.32
C TYR A 293 8.06 18.45 -11.69
N ARG A 294 7.58 17.33 -12.25
CA ARG A 294 6.48 16.56 -11.64
C ARG A 294 6.67 15.07 -11.83
N PHE A 295 6.39 14.30 -10.78
CA PHE A 295 6.14 12.88 -10.90
C PHE A 295 4.67 12.62 -11.17
N ILE A 296 4.38 11.64 -12.03
CA ILE A 296 3.04 11.13 -12.31
C ILE A 296 3.08 9.61 -12.19
N GLU A 297 2.26 9.06 -11.30
CA GLU A 297 2.13 7.61 -11.16
C GLU A 297 1.52 6.99 -12.41
N GLN A 298 2.13 5.91 -12.93
CA GLN A 298 1.68 5.26 -14.16
C GLN A 298 0.99 3.93 -13.89
N SER A 299 1.56 3.13 -13.03
CA SER A 299 1.03 1.83 -12.65
C SER A 299 1.60 1.39 -11.31
N TYR A 300 0.97 0.43 -10.68
CA TYR A 300 1.49 -0.25 -9.50
C TYR A 300 1.60 -1.76 -9.78
N ASP A 301 2.27 -2.48 -8.88
CA ASP A 301 2.34 -3.94 -8.94
C ASP A 301 0.91 -4.50 -8.77
N PRO A 302 0.46 -5.37 -9.69
CA PRO A 302 -0.92 -5.88 -9.68
C PRO A 302 -1.36 -6.52 -8.35
N ASP A 303 -0.43 -7.04 -7.55
CA ASP A 303 -0.77 -7.72 -6.30
C ASP A 303 -1.10 -6.78 -5.12
N THR A 304 -1.08 -5.46 -5.32
CA THR A 304 -1.25 -4.51 -4.22
C THR A 304 -2.69 -4.05 -3.95
N GLY A 305 -3.53 -3.93 -4.98
CA GLY A 305 -4.93 -3.51 -4.87
C GLY A 305 -5.18 -2.07 -4.43
N TYR A 306 -4.16 -1.19 -4.46
CA TYR A 306 -4.28 0.21 -4.10
C TYR A 306 -4.93 1.05 -5.19
N ILE A 307 -5.59 2.15 -4.82
CA ILE A 307 -6.14 3.13 -5.77
C ILE A 307 -4.97 3.82 -6.49
N LEU A 308 -4.97 3.77 -7.83
CA LEU A 308 -4.00 4.47 -8.66
C LEU A 308 -4.30 5.98 -8.63
N ASP A 309 -3.44 6.79 -7.99
CA ASP A 309 -3.58 8.25 -7.96
C ASP A 309 -2.55 8.90 -8.89
N GLN A 310 -3.01 9.34 -10.07
CA GLN A 310 -2.18 10.00 -11.08
C GLN A 310 -2.05 11.53 -10.86
N THR A 311 -2.56 12.06 -9.74
CA THR A 311 -2.41 13.47 -9.41
C THR A 311 -0.92 13.87 -9.43
N PRO A 312 -0.51 14.89 -10.21
CA PRO A 312 0.89 15.26 -10.36
C PRO A 312 1.52 15.74 -9.04
N ILE A 313 2.70 15.25 -8.75
CA ILE A 313 3.51 15.62 -7.59
C ILE A 313 4.56 16.62 -8.06
N VAL A 314 4.28 17.92 -7.90
CA VAL A 314 5.11 19.01 -8.43
C VAL A 314 6.18 19.42 -7.42
N PHE A 315 7.43 19.60 -7.88
CA PHE A 315 8.55 20.12 -7.11
C PHE A 315 9.44 21.02 -7.97
N VAL A 316 10.26 21.85 -7.33
CA VAL A 316 11.13 22.81 -8.02
C VAL A 316 12.59 22.53 -7.63
N VAL A 317 13.47 22.54 -8.62
CA VAL A 317 14.94 22.55 -8.44
C VAL A 317 15.42 23.97 -8.67
N ASP A 318 16.08 24.58 -7.68
CA ASP A 318 16.62 25.92 -7.78
C ASP A 318 18.05 25.94 -8.41
N SER A 319 18.62 27.12 -8.60
CA SER A 319 19.95 27.30 -9.16
C SER A 319 21.07 26.72 -8.27
N GLU A 320 20.80 26.45 -6.98
CA GLU A 320 21.76 25.83 -6.06
C GLU A 320 21.56 24.29 -5.98
N GLY A 321 20.67 23.72 -6.80
CA GLY A 321 20.33 22.30 -6.79
C GLY A 321 19.49 21.88 -5.58
N LYS A 322 18.93 22.81 -4.83
CA LYS A 322 18.01 22.52 -3.76
C LYS A 322 16.63 22.21 -4.29
N ILE A 323 15.95 21.27 -3.65
CA ILE A 323 14.60 20.87 -4.00
C ILE A 323 13.61 21.59 -3.09
N THR A 324 12.62 22.24 -3.71
CA THR A 324 11.46 22.81 -3.01
C THR A 324 10.25 21.93 -3.26
N TYR A 325 9.68 21.36 -2.19
CA TYR A 325 8.41 20.63 -2.18
C TYR A 325 7.56 21.09 -1.00
N GLY A 326 6.35 21.58 -1.27
CA GLY A 326 5.52 22.23 -0.25
C GLY A 326 6.23 23.43 0.36
N SER A 327 6.43 23.41 1.68
CA SER A 327 7.13 24.47 2.43
C SER A 327 8.61 24.18 2.71
N LYS A 328 9.15 23.06 2.22
CA LYS A 328 10.53 22.62 2.47
C LYS A 328 11.42 22.94 1.27
N THR A 329 12.61 23.46 1.52
CA THR A 329 13.66 23.68 0.52
C THR A 329 14.99 23.16 1.08
N GLU A 330 15.49 22.04 0.53
CA GLU A 330 16.68 21.35 1.03
C GLU A 330 17.44 20.68 -0.13
N SER A 331 18.74 20.37 0.08
CA SER A 331 19.57 19.68 -0.92
C SER A 331 19.15 18.23 -1.17
N ASN A 332 18.46 17.60 -0.22
CA ASN A 332 17.89 16.27 -0.30
C ASN A 332 16.48 16.29 0.29
N VAL A 333 15.47 16.43 -0.54
CA VAL A 333 14.07 16.33 -0.12
C VAL A 333 13.59 14.90 -0.37
N THR A 334 12.96 14.31 0.64
CA THR A 334 12.16 13.11 0.48
C THR A 334 10.69 13.51 0.35
N ILE A 335 10.08 13.16 -0.76
CA ILE A 335 8.66 13.37 -1.06
C ILE A 335 7.93 12.08 -0.71
N GLU A 336 7.17 12.08 0.38
CA GLU A 336 6.33 10.94 0.75
C GLU A 336 5.00 10.99 0.00
N VAL A 337 4.61 9.86 -0.60
CA VAL A 337 3.37 9.68 -1.34
C VAL A 337 2.70 8.40 -0.90
N ILE A 338 1.41 8.48 -0.59
CA ILE A 338 0.64 7.34 -0.06
C ILE A 338 -0.47 6.99 -1.06
N ASN A 339 -0.50 5.72 -1.51
CA ASN A 339 -1.68 5.17 -2.15
C ASN A 339 -2.60 4.58 -1.10
N GLU A 340 -3.88 4.83 -1.26
CA GLU A 340 -4.93 4.36 -0.36
C GLU A 340 -5.57 3.09 -0.91
N LYS A 341 -6.00 2.22 0.01
CA LYS A 341 -6.81 1.04 -0.29
C LYS A 341 -7.95 0.98 0.72
N PRO A 342 -9.22 0.93 0.31
CA PRO A 342 -10.32 0.58 1.20
C PRO A 342 -10.25 -0.92 1.53
N ASP A 343 -10.96 -1.33 2.56
CA ASP A 343 -11.09 -2.73 2.94
C ASP A 343 -12.52 -3.04 3.39
N LEU A 344 -12.89 -4.31 3.34
CA LEU A 344 -14.18 -4.82 3.75
C LEU A 344 -13.98 -6.11 4.54
N GLU A 345 -14.57 -6.19 5.72
CA GLU A 345 -14.64 -7.38 6.55
C GLU A 345 -16.08 -7.64 6.95
N LYS A 346 -16.57 -8.87 6.74
CA LYS A 346 -17.90 -9.31 7.15
C LYS A 346 -17.77 -10.39 8.21
N LYS A 347 -18.57 -10.28 9.26
CA LYS A 347 -18.66 -11.29 10.32
C LYS A 347 -20.12 -11.65 10.61
N VAL A 348 -20.34 -12.88 11.00
CA VAL A 348 -21.56 -13.35 11.65
C VAL A 348 -21.29 -13.36 13.16
N ILE A 349 -22.31 -13.07 13.95
CA ILE A 349 -22.20 -13.10 15.42
C ILE A 349 -22.81 -14.42 15.90
N ASP A 350 -22.04 -15.20 16.65
CA ASP A 350 -22.48 -16.47 17.20
C ASP A 350 -23.40 -16.30 18.44
N LYS A 351 -23.87 -17.41 19.00
CA LYS A 351 -24.74 -17.41 20.19
C LYS A 351 -24.07 -16.96 21.50
N ASP A 352 -22.73 -16.95 21.51
CA ASP A 352 -21.90 -16.44 22.62
C ASP A 352 -21.56 -14.95 22.42
N ASN A 353 -22.16 -14.32 21.41
CA ASN A 353 -21.96 -12.92 21.01
C ASN A 353 -20.52 -12.62 20.57
N THR A 354 -19.91 -13.59 19.88
CA THR A 354 -18.56 -13.48 19.29
C THR A 354 -18.67 -13.32 17.77
N GLU A 355 -17.88 -12.43 17.18
CA GLU A 355 -17.73 -12.29 15.74
C GLU A 355 -16.90 -13.45 15.16
N THR A 356 -17.44 -14.11 14.11
CA THR A 356 -16.81 -15.28 13.47
C THR A 356 -17.14 -15.31 11.97
N GLU A 357 -16.46 -16.17 11.22
CA GLU A 357 -16.72 -16.39 9.78
C GLU A 357 -17.90 -17.34 9.56
N ASP A 358 -18.06 -18.29 10.45
CA ASP A 358 -19.11 -19.30 10.39
C ASP A 358 -19.69 -19.59 11.76
N THR A 359 -20.94 -20.02 11.78
CA THR A 359 -21.67 -20.43 12.98
C THR A 359 -22.92 -21.22 12.61
N ASP A 360 -23.71 -21.62 13.58
CA ASP A 360 -24.96 -22.33 13.38
C ASP A 360 -26.18 -21.61 13.96
N TYR A 361 -27.28 -21.61 13.19
CA TYR A 361 -28.58 -21.08 13.60
C TYR A 361 -29.72 -21.99 13.11
N SER A 362 -30.89 -21.89 13.74
CA SER A 362 -32.09 -22.62 13.29
C SER A 362 -32.85 -21.82 12.25
N VAL A 363 -33.59 -22.50 11.40
CA VAL A 363 -34.60 -21.88 10.52
C VAL A 363 -35.57 -21.06 11.37
N GLY A 364 -35.80 -19.80 10.95
CA GLY A 364 -36.62 -18.82 11.66
C GLY A 364 -35.89 -17.99 12.70
N ASP A 365 -34.61 -18.28 13.00
CA ASP A 365 -33.80 -17.43 13.84
C ASP A 365 -33.34 -16.17 13.05
N HIS A 366 -33.16 -15.03 13.76
CA HIS A 366 -32.63 -13.78 13.20
C HIS A 366 -31.13 -13.72 13.47
N VAL A 367 -30.35 -13.98 12.43
CA VAL A 367 -28.88 -14.08 12.51
C VAL A 367 -28.27 -12.67 12.48
N PRO A 368 -27.49 -12.27 13.49
CA PRO A 368 -26.85 -10.96 13.51
C PRO A 368 -25.54 -10.96 12.74
N TYR A 369 -25.29 -9.86 12.02
CA TYR A 369 -24.10 -9.63 11.19
C TYR A 369 -23.48 -8.27 11.44
N THR A 370 -22.17 -8.19 11.20
CA THR A 370 -21.43 -6.94 11.07
C THR A 370 -20.69 -6.90 9.73
N ILE A 371 -20.67 -5.73 9.11
CA ILE A 371 -19.80 -5.42 7.97
C ILE A 371 -18.96 -4.21 8.38
N THR A 372 -17.64 -4.40 8.44
CA THR A 372 -16.70 -3.32 8.72
C THR A 372 -16.09 -2.84 7.42
N VAL A 373 -16.28 -1.55 7.10
CA VAL A 373 -15.74 -0.90 5.90
C VAL A 373 -14.65 0.07 6.31
N SER A 374 -13.41 -0.20 5.87
CA SER A 374 -12.28 0.71 6.07
C SER A 374 -12.28 1.79 5.01
N VAL A 375 -12.63 3.02 5.41
CA VAL A 375 -12.74 4.17 4.51
C VAL A 375 -11.35 4.72 4.17
N PRO A 376 -10.97 4.87 2.88
CA PRO A 376 -9.67 5.41 2.51
C PRO A 376 -9.58 6.91 2.81
N ASN A 377 -8.36 7.43 3.05
CA ASN A 377 -8.19 8.85 3.38
C ASN A 377 -8.49 9.79 2.21
N ASN A 378 -8.42 9.31 0.98
CA ASN A 378 -8.77 10.06 -0.23
C ASN A 378 -10.22 9.86 -0.67
N ILE A 379 -11.11 9.42 0.21
CA ILE A 379 -12.51 9.09 -0.08
C ILE A 379 -13.23 10.22 -0.86
N THR A 380 -12.96 11.49 -0.55
CA THR A 380 -13.59 12.63 -1.22
C THR A 380 -13.21 12.79 -2.68
N LYS A 381 -12.16 12.10 -3.15
CA LYS A 381 -11.75 12.06 -4.55
C LYS A 381 -12.39 10.90 -5.34
N LEU A 382 -13.19 10.05 -4.71
CA LEU A 382 -13.85 8.92 -5.36
C LEU A 382 -15.23 9.34 -5.85
N SER A 383 -15.74 8.67 -6.90
CA SER A 383 -17.10 8.82 -7.39
C SER A 383 -18.00 7.67 -6.95
N THR A 384 -17.43 6.47 -6.78
CA THR A 384 -18.15 5.26 -6.38
C THR A 384 -17.63 4.77 -5.05
N PHE A 385 -18.53 4.50 -4.10
CA PHE A 385 -18.26 3.81 -2.85
C PHE A 385 -19.58 3.17 -2.38
N GLU A 386 -19.74 1.87 -2.59
CA GLU A 386 -21.00 1.16 -2.42
C GLU A 386 -20.80 -0.18 -1.73
N VAL A 387 -21.64 -0.48 -0.74
CA VAL A 387 -21.68 -1.80 -0.08
C VAL A 387 -22.95 -2.51 -0.49
N THR A 388 -22.82 -3.77 -0.91
CA THR A 388 -23.95 -4.64 -1.26
C THR A 388 -23.89 -5.88 -0.40
N ASP A 389 -25.03 -6.28 0.18
CA ASP A 389 -25.17 -7.51 0.97
C ASP A 389 -26.07 -8.49 0.22
N THR A 390 -25.56 -9.71 0.00
CA THR A 390 -26.20 -10.73 -0.83
C THR A 390 -26.41 -12.02 -0.02
N PRO A 391 -27.54 -12.14 0.68
CA PRO A 391 -27.86 -13.32 1.46
C PRO A 391 -28.40 -14.46 0.58
N ASN A 392 -27.98 -15.69 0.85
CA ASN A 392 -28.52 -16.91 0.26
C ASN A 392 -29.29 -17.70 1.32
N ASN A 393 -30.55 -18.01 1.07
CA ASN A 393 -31.49 -18.63 2.02
C ASN A 393 -31.72 -17.83 3.31
N LEU A 394 -31.26 -16.61 3.35
CA LEU A 394 -31.46 -15.63 4.41
C LEU A 394 -32.24 -14.45 3.84
N LYS A 395 -32.82 -13.66 4.72
CA LYS A 395 -33.60 -12.47 4.34
C LYS A 395 -33.30 -11.33 5.31
N TYR A 396 -32.78 -10.23 4.78
CA TYR A 396 -32.52 -9.01 5.52
C TYR A 396 -33.78 -8.47 6.23
N ASP A 397 -33.68 -8.13 7.52
CA ASP A 397 -34.78 -7.69 8.35
C ASP A 397 -35.15 -6.19 8.21
N GLY A 398 -34.39 -5.42 7.45
CA GLY A 398 -34.65 -4.00 7.23
C GLY A 398 -34.13 -3.10 8.34
N ASN A 399 -33.21 -3.53 9.17
CA ASN A 399 -32.81 -2.89 10.42
C ASN A 399 -31.33 -2.47 10.47
N ALA A 400 -30.65 -2.30 9.33
CA ALA A 400 -29.24 -1.93 9.31
C ALA A 400 -29.00 -0.55 9.93
N THR A 401 -27.98 -0.50 10.80
CA THR A 401 -27.48 0.70 11.44
C THR A 401 -26.01 0.88 11.11
N LEU A 402 -25.59 2.13 10.86
CA LEU A 402 -24.21 2.46 10.55
C LEU A 402 -23.61 3.28 11.69
N THR A 403 -22.46 2.88 12.16
CA THR A 403 -21.70 3.59 13.19
C THR A 403 -20.25 3.80 12.78
N CYS A 404 -19.65 4.89 13.23
CA CYS A 404 -18.24 5.17 13.13
C CYS A 404 -17.74 5.56 14.53
N GLU A 405 -16.74 4.82 15.07
CA GLU A 405 -16.24 5.04 16.42
C GLU A 405 -17.38 5.01 17.49
N GLY A 406 -18.39 4.16 17.27
CA GLY A 406 -19.56 4.02 18.15
C GLY A 406 -20.62 5.12 18.03
N ILE A 407 -20.45 6.08 17.11
CA ILE A 407 -21.38 7.18 16.85
C ILE A 407 -22.11 6.90 15.53
N ALA A 408 -23.43 7.15 15.50
CA ALA A 408 -24.23 6.97 14.29
C ALA A 408 -23.66 7.81 13.12
N VAL A 409 -23.55 7.17 11.96
CA VAL A 409 -23.17 7.84 10.71
C VAL A 409 -24.32 8.73 10.26
N ASP A 410 -23.98 9.92 9.75
CA ASP A 410 -24.96 10.89 9.25
C ASP A 410 -25.70 10.34 8.04
N GLU A 411 -27.03 10.27 8.13
CA GLU A 411 -27.89 9.75 7.05
C GLU A 411 -27.79 10.55 5.74
N ALA A 412 -27.25 11.78 5.79
CA ALA A 412 -27.04 12.60 4.60
C ALA A 412 -25.90 12.07 3.70
N VAL A 413 -25.01 11.21 4.23
CA VAL A 413 -23.85 10.72 3.48
C VAL A 413 -24.04 9.31 2.90
N TYR A 414 -25.17 8.64 3.19
CA TYR A 414 -25.47 7.34 2.64
C TYR A 414 -26.95 7.13 2.36
N ARG A 415 -27.28 6.12 1.55
CA ARG A 415 -28.64 5.67 1.29
C ARG A 415 -28.69 4.15 1.27
N ILE A 416 -29.64 3.57 2.02
CA ILE A 416 -29.93 2.14 1.98
C ILE A 416 -31.07 1.88 1.00
N THR A 417 -30.91 0.91 0.09
CA THR A 417 -31.94 0.46 -0.85
C THR A 417 -32.10 -1.06 -0.77
N THR A 418 -33.34 -1.53 -0.77
CA THR A 418 -33.71 -2.96 -0.69
C THR A 418 -34.42 -3.46 -1.96
N LYS A 419 -34.57 -2.57 -2.95
CA LYS A 419 -35.21 -2.87 -4.26
C LYS A 419 -34.57 -2.03 -5.34
N GLY A 420 -34.37 -2.61 -6.50
CA GLY A 420 -33.76 -1.95 -7.67
C GLY A 420 -33.04 -2.94 -8.56
N GLU A 421 -32.54 -2.46 -9.70
CA GLU A 421 -31.87 -3.28 -10.70
C GLU A 421 -30.57 -3.95 -10.17
N ASP A 422 -29.81 -3.23 -9.33
CA ASP A 422 -28.53 -3.69 -8.77
C ASP A 422 -28.61 -4.02 -7.27
N VAL A 423 -29.81 -4.32 -6.75
CA VAL A 423 -30.02 -4.70 -5.36
C VAL A 423 -30.30 -6.19 -5.28
N PRO A 424 -29.53 -6.96 -4.49
CA PRO A 424 -29.73 -8.41 -4.35
C PRO A 424 -31.12 -8.74 -3.79
N ALA A 425 -31.69 -9.86 -4.27
CA ALA A 425 -32.92 -10.39 -3.71
C ALA A 425 -32.70 -10.70 -2.22
N ASN A 426 -33.63 -10.28 -1.36
CA ASN A 426 -33.57 -10.46 0.09
C ASN A 426 -32.42 -9.76 0.80
N GLY A 427 -31.58 -8.99 0.11
CA GLY A 427 -30.46 -8.22 0.64
C GLY A 427 -30.67 -6.72 0.58
N PHE A 428 -29.57 -5.97 0.61
CA PHE A 428 -29.60 -4.51 0.50
C PHE A 428 -28.35 -3.97 -0.20
N LYS A 429 -28.44 -2.70 -0.61
CA LYS A 429 -27.33 -1.93 -1.13
C LYS A 429 -27.25 -0.59 -0.36
N ILE A 430 -26.05 -0.23 0.09
CA ILE A 430 -25.72 1.06 0.66
C ILE A 430 -24.88 1.82 -0.34
N THR A 431 -25.37 2.96 -0.82
CA THR A 431 -24.63 3.88 -1.68
C THR A 431 -24.21 5.07 -0.82
N PHE A 432 -22.91 5.28 -0.70
CA PHE A 432 -22.34 6.44 -0.02
C PHE A 432 -22.21 7.63 -0.99
N THR A 433 -22.11 8.84 -0.43
CA THR A 433 -21.79 10.08 -1.16
C THR A 433 -20.33 10.47 -0.84
N PRO A 434 -19.32 9.99 -1.60
CA PRO A 434 -17.92 10.13 -1.23
C PRO A 434 -17.48 11.56 -0.95
N ALA A 435 -17.93 12.53 -1.74
CA ALA A 435 -17.62 13.95 -1.56
C ALA A 435 -18.07 14.54 -0.20
N ALA A 436 -19.05 13.90 0.47
CA ALA A 436 -19.55 14.32 1.78
C ALA A 436 -18.92 13.54 2.95
N MET A 437 -18.00 12.59 2.66
CA MET A 437 -17.46 11.66 3.66
C MET A 437 -16.15 12.12 4.31
N GLU A 438 -15.72 13.35 4.17
CA GLU A 438 -14.43 13.86 4.68
C GLU A 438 -14.18 13.51 6.16
N LYS A 439 -15.21 13.64 7.02
CA LYS A 439 -15.09 13.32 8.47
C LYS A 439 -14.90 11.84 8.80
N TYR A 440 -15.13 10.97 7.82
CA TYR A 440 -14.98 9.52 7.94
C TYR A 440 -13.69 9.01 7.26
N ALA A 441 -12.95 9.86 6.60
CA ALA A 441 -11.67 9.52 5.95
C ALA A 441 -10.71 8.86 6.94
N GLY A 442 -10.15 7.71 6.57
CA GLY A 442 -9.23 6.92 7.40
C GLY A 442 -9.88 6.24 8.61
N LYS A 443 -11.21 6.12 8.66
CA LYS A 443 -11.94 5.48 9.76
C LYS A 443 -12.71 4.26 9.30
N ASN A 444 -13.12 3.43 10.25
CA ASN A 444 -13.99 2.29 9.99
C ASN A 444 -15.45 2.67 10.21
N ILE A 445 -16.29 2.32 9.24
CA ILE A 445 -17.76 2.33 9.38
C ILE A 445 -18.19 0.89 9.62
N VAL A 446 -18.91 0.67 10.72
CA VAL A 446 -19.49 -0.62 11.06
C VAL A 446 -20.98 -0.59 10.75
N ILE A 447 -21.42 -1.53 9.93
CA ILE A 447 -22.82 -1.76 9.53
C ILE A 447 -23.28 -2.99 10.32
N SER A 448 -24.23 -2.81 11.22
CA SER A 448 -24.82 -3.90 12.04
C SER A 448 -26.27 -4.12 11.63
N TYR A 449 -26.65 -5.36 11.40
CA TYR A 449 -28.01 -5.74 10.99
C TYR A 449 -28.31 -7.20 11.35
N THR A 450 -29.58 -7.64 11.14
CA THR A 450 -29.96 -9.05 11.22
C THR A 450 -30.59 -9.52 9.92
N ALA A 451 -30.53 -10.84 9.68
CA ALA A 451 -31.21 -11.53 8.60
C ALA A 451 -31.91 -12.80 9.12
N GLU A 452 -33.19 -12.99 8.78
CA GLU A 452 -33.98 -14.16 9.11
C GLU A 452 -33.49 -15.36 8.29
N MET A 453 -33.17 -16.48 8.95
CA MET A 453 -32.88 -17.75 8.28
C MET A 453 -34.17 -18.36 7.76
N THR A 454 -34.34 -18.36 6.44
CA THR A 454 -35.62 -18.76 5.80
C THR A 454 -35.82 -20.28 5.78
N ALA A 455 -37.07 -20.72 5.53
CA ALA A 455 -37.37 -22.14 5.35
C ALA A 455 -36.68 -22.79 4.11
N ALA A 456 -36.07 -21.97 3.24
CA ALA A 456 -35.25 -22.45 2.13
C ALA A 456 -33.81 -22.77 2.55
N ALA A 457 -33.44 -22.52 3.82
CA ALA A 457 -32.12 -22.81 4.34
C ALA A 457 -31.75 -24.26 4.10
N SER A 458 -30.67 -24.47 3.34
CA SER A 458 -30.20 -25.81 3.01
C SER A 458 -29.47 -26.42 4.19
N THR A 459 -29.67 -27.69 4.41
CA THR A 459 -28.81 -28.53 5.22
C THR A 459 -27.71 -29.10 4.35
N PRO A 460 -26.63 -29.38 4.83
CA PRO A 460 -25.59 -28.68 5.57
C PRO A 460 -24.28 -28.46 4.78
N LYS A 461 -24.08 -29.14 3.63
CA LYS A 461 -22.77 -29.25 2.99
C LYS A 461 -22.24 -27.91 2.48
N ASP A 462 -23.12 -27.11 1.91
CA ASP A 462 -22.75 -25.85 1.31
C ASP A 462 -23.03 -24.64 2.23
N GLY A 463 -23.77 -24.87 3.35
CA GLY A 463 -24.17 -23.80 4.26
C GLY A 463 -25.11 -22.76 3.64
N ASN A 464 -25.41 -21.73 4.41
CA ASN A 464 -26.21 -20.58 3.97
C ASN A 464 -25.31 -19.35 3.97
N HIS A 465 -24.82 -19.00 2.78
CA HIS A 465 -23.87 -17.91 2.57
C HIS A 465 -24.53 -16.54 2.72
N ASN A 466 -23.77 -15.59 3.21
CA ASN A 466 -24.12 -14.18 3.14
C ASN A 466 -22.89 -13.37 2.78
N THR A 467 -22.85 -12.89 1.52
CA THR A 467 -21.69 -12.23 0.93
C THR A 467 -21.87 -10.70 0.97
N ALA A 468 -20.92 -9.99 1.54
CA ALA A 468 -20.78 -8.54 1.40
C ALA A 468 -19.84 -8.21 0.24
N LYS A 469 -20.15 -7.12 -0.48
CA LYS A 469 -19.34 -6.59 -1.56
C LYS A 469 -19.15 -5.09 -1.39
N LEU A 470 -17.90 -4.62 -1.44
CA LEU A 470 -17.55 -3.20 -1.55
C LEU A 470 -17.12 -2.91 -2.97
N LYS A 471 -17.81 -1.98 -3.65
CA LYS A 471 -17.42 -1.44 -4.95
C LYS A 471 -16.92 -0.01 -4.79
N TYR A 472 -15.75 0.30 -5.36
CA TYR A 472 -15.13 1.61 -5.22
C TYR A 472 -14.36 2.04 -6.46
N THR A 473 -14.22 3.36 -6.68
CA THR A 473 -13.36 3.92 -7.72
C THR A 473 -11.90 3.56 -7.43
N ASN A 474 -11.22 2.94 -8.39
CA ASN A 474 -9.84 2.45 -8.23
C ASN A 474 -8.79 3.29 -8.95
N LYS A 475 -9.21 4.40 -9.60
CA LYS A 475 -8.30 5.29 -10.32
C LYS A 475 -8.72 6.75 -10.19
N ILE A 476 -7.73 7.61 -9.95
CA ILE A 476 -7.83 9.07 -9.97
C ILE A 476 -6.95 9.56 -11.12
N ASN A 477 -7.50 10.36 -12.02
CA ASN A 477 -6.83 10.86 -13.21
C ASN A 477 -5.84 12.01 -12.90
N VAL A 478 -5.07 12.42 -13.90
CA VAL A 478 -4.05 13.49 -13.81
C VAL A 478 -4.62 14.84 -13.36
N ASP A 479 -5.89 15.11 -13.64
CA ASP A 479 -6.61 16.32 -13.19
C ASP A 479 -7.13 16.23 -11.74
N GLY A 480 -6.84 15.11 -11.05
CA GLY A 480 -7.30 14.85 -9.69
C GLY A 480 -8.75 14.41 -9.58
N GLN A 481 -9.44 14.19 -10.72
CA GLN A 481 -10.81 13.70 -10.75
C GLN A 481 -10.86 12.18 -10.79
N PRO A 482 -11.94 11.57 -10.24
CA PRO A 482 -12.13 10.12 -10.34
C PRO A 482 -12.26 9.67 -11.80
N ASP A 483 -11.82 8.45 -12.09
CA ASP A 483 -12.17 7.77 -13.33
C ASP A 483 -13.48 7.00 -13.11
N ASP A 484 -14.61 7.59 -13.51
CA ASP A 484 -15.96 7.02 -13.27
C ASP A 484 -16.17 5.64 -13.90
N GLY A 485 -15.38 5.28 -14.91
CA GLY A 485 -15.41 3.97 -15.58
C GLY A 485 -14.55 2.91 -14.91
N SER A 486 -13.70 3.28 -13.94
CA SER A 486 -12.70 2.41 -13.34
C SER A 486 -13.06 2.10 -11.89
N ASN A 487 -13.48 0.85 -11.62
CA ASN A 487 -13.90 0.40 -10.29
C ASN A 487 -13.27 -0.95 -9.95
N SER A 488 -13.01 -1.16 -8.67
CA SER A 488 -12.66 -2.45 -8.08
C SER A 488 -13.77 -2.94 -7.16
N GLU A 489 -13.80 -4.25 -6.90
CA GLU A 489 -14.71 -4.88 -5.95
C GLU A 489 -13.92 -5.71 -4.95
N ILE A 490 -14.29 -5.61 -3.67
CA ILE A 490 -13.83 -6.48 -2.57
C ILE A 490 -15.04 -7.24 -2.09
N HIS A 491 -14.90 -8.56 -1.92
CA HIS A 491 -15.96 -9.44 -1.44
C HIS A 491 -15.48 -10.14 -0.18
N ASP A 492 -16.36 -10.28 0.78
CA ASP A 492 -16.14 -11.09 1.97
C ASP A 492 -17.43 -11.86 2.30
N ASP A 493 -17.31 -13.07 2.81
CA ASP A 493 -18.41 -14.03 2.94
C ASP A 493 -18.45 -14.64 4.34
N THR A 494 -19.63 -14.91 4.80
CA THR A 494 -19.89 -15.67 6.03
C THR A 494 -20.86 -16.80 5.75
N VAL A 495 -20.77 -17.87 6.53
CA VAL A 495 -21.63 -19.05 6.37
C VAL A 495 -22.37 -19.35 7.65
N VAL A 496 -23.67 -19.63 7.52
CA VAL A 496 -24.49 -20.11 8.63
C VAL A 496 -24.97 -21.52 8.33
N TYR A 497 -24.66 -22.43 9.25
CA TYR A 497 -25.06 -23.83 9.14
C TYR A 497 -26.35 -24.12 9.89
N SER A 498 -27.04 -25.17 9.47
CA SER A 498 -28.10 -25.83 10.22
C SER A 498 -27.99 -27.34 10.05
N TYR A 499 -28.44 -28.07 11.00
CA TYR A 499 -28.24 -29.50 11.13
C TYR A 499 -29.55 -30.28 11.19
N THR A 500 -29.47 -31.62 11.13
CA THR A 500 -30.61 -32.53 11.15
C THR A 500 -30.57 -33.46 12.38
N ILE A 501 -31.70 -33.64 13.02
CA ILE A 501 -31.93 -34.74 13.94
C ILE A 501 -32.72 -35.82 13.20
N ASN A 502 -32.17 -37.03 13.13
CA ASN A 502 -32.85 -38.23 12.67
C ASN A 502 -33.24 -39.07 13.91
N VAL A 503 -34.52 -39.37 14.09
CA VAL A 503 -35.01 -40.26 15.12
C VAL A 503 -35.41 -41.58 14.48
N HIS A 504 -34.79 -42.68 14.90
CA HIS A 504 -35.20 -44.02 14.53
C HIS A 504 -36.03 -44.64 15.65
N LYS A 505 -37.25 -45.01 15.33
CA LYS A 505 -38.24 -45.50 16.31
C LYS A 505 -38.44 -46.99 16.24
N ASP A 506 -38.03 -47.69 17.26
CA ASP A 506 -38.15 -49.15 17.37
C ASP A 506 -39.17 -49.60 18.45
N GLY A 507 -39.69 -50.78 18.27
CA GLY A 507 -40.31 -51.56 19.34
C GLY A 507 -39.27 -52.39 20.13
N ASP A 508 -39.64 -52.89 21.29
CA ASP A 508 -38.85 -53.84 22.08
C ASP A 508 -38.62 -55.17 21.38
N ASP A 509 -39.35 -55.45 20.29
CA ASP A 509 -39.18 -56.58 19.41
C ASP A 509 -38.33 -56.27 18.19
N LYS A 510 -37.67 -55.15 18.17
CA LYS A 510 -36.81 -54.64 17.07
C LYS A 510 -37.53 -54.45 15.73
N LYS A 511 -38.80 -54.11 15.80
CA LYS A 511 -39.59 -53.73 14.62
C LYS A 511 -39.68 -52.20 14.55
N ASN A 512 -39.48 -51.65 13.36
CA ASN A 512 -39.71 -50.24 13.09
C ASN A 512 -41.16 -49.87 13.42
N LEU A 513 -41.39 -48.82 14.19
CA LEU A 513 -42.72 -48.35 14.54
C LEU A 513 -43.12 -47.22 13.61
N VAL A 514 -44.08 -47.49 12.72
CA VAL A 514 -44.57 -46.58 11.67
C VAL A 514 -45.81 -45.81 12.16
N GLY A 515 -45.86 -44.49 11.97
CA GLY A 515 -47.00 -43.66 12.35
C GLY A 515 -46.98 -43.16 13.81
N VAL A 516 -45.91 -43.34 14.54
CA VAL A 516 -45.71 -42.75 15.86
C VAL A 516 -45.53 -41.25 15.75
N LYS A 517 -46.18 -40.47 16.62
CA LYS A 517 -46.19 -39.01 16.56
C LYS A 517 -45.39 -38.39 17.69
N PHE A 518 -44.59 -37.41 17.30
CA PHE A 518 -43.74 -36.62 18.19
C PHE A 518 -43.89 -35.14 17.98
N ASP A 519 -43.60 -34.36 19.06
CA ASP A 519 -43.27 -32.96 18.96
C ASP A 519 -41.86 -32.75 19.54
N LEU A 520 -41.13 -31.81 18.96
CA LEU A 520 -39.74 -31.39 19.36
C LEU A 520 -39.79 -30.07 20.05
N TYR A 521 -39.09 -29.93 21.17
CA TYR A 521 -39.05 -28.73 22.00
C TYR A 521 -37.61 -28.32 22.26
N LYS A 522 -37.35 -26.98 22.33
CA LYS A 522 -36.08 -26.38 22.78
C LYS A 522 -36.35 -25.27 23.81
N GLN A 523 -35.33 -24.88 24.56
CA GLN A 523 -35.35 -23.66 25.36
C GLN A 523 -34.78 -22.52 24.55
N VAL A 524 -35.43 -21.34 24.64
CA VAL A 524 -34.96 -20.09 24.04
C VAL A 524 -35.01 -18.98 25.08
N PRO A 525 -34.24 -17.90 24.96
CA PRO A 525 -34.41 -16.70 25.77
C PRO A 525 -35.86 -16.21 25.76
N GLU A 526 -36.37 -15.79 26.90
CA GLU A 526 -37.78 -15.36 27.06
C GLU A 526 -38.17 -14.24 26.06
N GLN A 527 -37.22 -13.34 25.76
CA GLN A 527 -37.43 -12.23 24.83
C GLN A 527 -37.60 -12.68 23.35
N GLU A 528 -37.07 -13.87 23.00
CA GLU A 528 -37.13 -14.41 21.64
C GLU A 528 -38.37 -15.30 21.44
N ALA A 529 -38.95 -15.80 22.48
CA ALA A 529 -40.08 -16.75 22.42
C ALA A 529 -41.36 -16.12 21.89
N GLY A 530 -41.66 -14.87 22.25
CA GLY A 530 -42.92 -14.21 21.94
C GLY A 530 -44.12 -15.06 22.34
N ASP A 531 -45.12 -15.14 21.47
CA ASP A 531 -46.36 -15.93 21.70
C ASP A 531 -46.15 -17.46 21.60
N LYS A 532 -44.91 -17.93 21.25
CA LYS A 532 -44.59 -19.34 21.13
C LYS A 532 -44.18 -19.98 22.45
N ALA A 533 -44.02 -19.21 23.51
CA ALA A 533 -43.66 -19.73 24.84
C ALA A 533 -44.73 -20.67 25.35
N LEU A 534 -44.32 -21.89 25.83
CA LEU A 534 -45.22 -22.82 26.49
C LEU A 534 -45.63 -22.27 27.84
N THR A 535 -46.89 -22.50 28.21
CA THR A 535 -47.42 -22.24 29.55
C THR A 535 -46.84 -23.24 30.57
N ALA A 536 -46.81 -22.88 31.84
CA ALA A 536 -46.35 -23.75 32.89
C ALA A 536 -47.14 -25.09 32.94
N ASP A 537 -48.44 -25.06 32.61
CA ASP A 537 -49.29 -26.24 32.55
C ASP A 537 -48.90 -27.17 31.40
N GLU A 538 -48.58 -26.64 30.23
CA GLU A 538 -48.09 -27.40 29.07
C GLU A 538 -46.72 -28.02 29.35
N VAL A 539 -45.77 -27.26 29.93
CA VAL A 539 -44.44 -27.77 30.34
C VAL A 539 -44.62 -28.97 31.27
N LYS A 540 -45.50 -28.84 32.22
CA LYS A 540 -45.83 -29.96 33.17
C LYS A 540 -46.53 -31.12 32.48
N ALA A 541 -47.49 -30.85 31.61
CA ALA A 541 -48.25 -31.89 30.90
C ALA A 541 -47.36 -32.69 29.95
N TYR A 542 -46.35 -32.07 29.36
CA TYR A 542 -45.38 -32.74 28.47
C TYR A 542 -44.21 -33.36 29.25
N GLY A 543 -44.13 -33.16 30.55
CA GLY A 543 -43.06 -33.70 31.40
C GLY A 543 -41.69 -33.04 31.13
N LEU A 544 -41.67 -31.87 30.48
CA LEU A 544 -40.44 -31.15 30.23
C LEU A 544 -39.80 -30.67 31.53
N PRO A 545 -38.46 -30.69 31.64
CA PRO A 545 -37.77 -30.19 32.83
C PRO A 545 -38.02 -28.69 33.05
N THR A 546 -37.74 -28.20 34.25
CA THR A 546 -37.79 -26.78 34.56
C THR A 546 -36.83 -26.05 33.60
N ALA A 547 -37.31 -24.98 32.97
CA ALA A 547 -36.46 -24.20 32.10
C ALA A 547 -35.32 -23.51 32.89
N GLU A 548 -34.21 -23.30 32.25
CA GLU A 548 -33.09 -22.52 32.80
C GLU A 548 -33.50 -21.06 33.08
N ALA A 549 -32.81 -20.40 33.98
CA ALA A 549 -33.11 -19.01 34.34
C ALA A 549 -33.08 -18.09 33.11
N GLY A 550 -34.17 -17.35 32.87
CA GLY A 550 -34.32 -16.44 31.75
C GLY A 550 -34.66 -17.11 30.40
N LYS A 551 -34.92 -18.43 30.41
CA LYS A 551 -35.35 -19.19 29.23
C LYS A 551 -36.76 -19.76 29.40
N VAL A 552 -37.42 -19.98 28.29
CA VAL A 552 -38.74 -20.61 28.19
C VAL A 552 -38.72 -21.71 27.15
N TRP A 553 -39.66 -22.67 27.25
CA TRP A 553 -39.81 -23.75 26.29
C TRP A 553 -40.64 -23.28 25.10
N VAL A 554 -40.16 -23.63 23.88
CA VAL A 554 -40.92 -23.44 22.63
C VAL A 554 -40.97 -24.75 21.84
N LYS A 555 -42.04 -24.92 21.09
CA LYS A 555 -42.15 -26.01 20.12
C LYS A 555 -41.36 -25.65 18.89
N VAL A 556 -40.52 -26.57 18.39
CA VAL A 556 -39.62 -26.38 17.21
C VAL A 556 -40.36 -26.66 15.91
N ASN A 557 -41.02 -27.84 15.82
CA ASN A 557 -41.74 -28.26 14.61
C ASN A 557 -43.10 -27.54 14.47
N THR A 558 -43.45 -27.10 13.26
CA THR A 558 -44.79 -26.58 12.96
C THR A 558 -45.83 -27.71 12.92
N ASP A 559 -45.57 -28.72 12.11
CA ASP A 559 -46.41 -29.90 11.96
C ASP A 559 -45.94 -31.00 12.89
N THR A 560 -46.85 -31.84 13.37
CA THR A 560 -46.52 -33.02 14.18
C THR A 560 -45.61 -33.95 13.39
N LEU A 561 -44.47 -34.34 13.96
CA LEU A 561 -43.52 -35.26 13.37
C LEU A 561 -44.10 -36.71 13.43
N VAL A 562 -44.11 -37.42 12.31
CA VAL A 562 -44.67 -38.76 12.20
C VAL A 562 -43.63 -39.73 11.66
N THR A 563 -43.43 -40.87 12.29
CA THR A 563 -42.48 -41.88 11.78
C THR A 563 -42.91 -42.45 10.45
N ASP A 564 -41.99 -42.53 9.50
CA ASP A 564 -42.18 -43.04 8.14
C ASP A 564 -42.24 -44.58 8.07
N SER A 565 -42.26 -45.15 6.85
CA SER A 565 -42.28 -46.59 6.62
C SER A 565 -41.08 -47.36 7.18
N GLU A 566 -39.96 -46.64 7.44
CA GLU A 566 -38.75 -47.19 8.01
C GLU A 566 -38.62 -46.90 9.51
N GLY A 567 -39.63 -46.26 10.08
CA GLY A 567 -39.63 -45.83 11.48
C GLY A 567 -38.80 -44.61 11.78
N ASN A 568 -38.46 -43.78 10.77
CA ASN A 568 -37.63 -42.60 10.93
C ASN A 568 -38.46 -41.30 10.96
N ILE A 569 -37.94 -40.35 11.69
CA ILE A 569 -38.31 -38.92 11.63
C ILE A 569 -37.07 -38.13 11.30
N HIS A 570 -37.20 -37.21 10.35
CA HIS A 570 -36.17 -36.22 10.01
C HIS A 570 -36.67 -34.83 10.42
N GLN A 571 -35.88 -34.09 11.20
CA GLN A 571 -36.12 -32.71 11.52
C GLN A 571 -34.86 -31.90 11.14
N ASP A 572 -35.01 -31.14 10.05
CA ASP A 572 -33.97 -30.31 9.49
C ASP A 572 -34.01 -28.88 10.04
N GLY A 573 -32.97 -28.11 9.72
CA GLY A 573 -32.92 -26.69 10.01
C GLY A 573 -32.72 -26.36 11.50
N LEU A 574 -31.92 -27.14 12.20
CA LEU A 574 -31.68 -27.02 13.63
C LEU A 574 -30.25 -26.51 13.89
N ALA A 575 -30.11 -25.65 14.87
CA ALA A 575 -28.82 -25.28 15.46
C ALA A 575 -28.35 -26.31 16.50
N ASN A 576 -27.07 -26.31 16.83
CA ASN A 576 -26.54 -27.05 18.00
C ASN A 576 -27.28 -26.67 19.28
N GLY A 577 -27.51 -27.65 20.12
CA GLY A 577 -28.22 -27.43 21.39
C GLY A 577 -28.94 -28.67 21.90
N ASP A 578 -29.64 -28.49 23.01
CA ASP A 578 -30.43 -29.51 23.64
C ASP A 578 -31.90 -29.44 23.21
N TYR A 579 -32.39 -30.53 22.67
CA TYR A 579 -33.77 -30.73 22.21
C TYR A 579 -34.45 -31.81 23.03
N TYR A 580 -35.77 -31.73 23.10
CA TYR A 580 -36.58 -32.71 23.84
C TYR A 580 -37.70 -33.19 22.95
N LEU A 581 -37.70 -34.52 22.67
CA LEU A 581 -38.76 -35.24 21.93
C LEU A 581 -39.86 -35.67 22.88
N VAL A 582 -41.07 -35.23 22.66
CA VAL A 582 -42.26 -35.64 23.40
C VAL A 582 -43.10 -36.53 22.50
N GLU A 583 -43.24 -37.78 22.86
CA GLU A 583 -44.13 -38.71 22.15
C GLU A 583 -45.59 -38.36 22.44
N LYS A 584 -46.37 -38.06 21.41
CA LYS A 584 -47.79 -37.66 21.51
C LYS A 584 -48.73 -38.84 21.28
N GLU A 585 -48.36 -39.77 20.44
CA GLU A 585 -49.16 -40.91 20.06
C GLU A 585 -48.27 -42.08 19.64
N THR A 586 -48.61 -43.31 20.08
CA THR A 586 -47.88 -44.51 19.70
C THR A 586 -48.85 -45.59 19.17
N LEU A 587 -48.30 -46.68 18.69
CA LEU A 587 -49.11 -47.78 18.11
C LEU A 587 -49.79 -48.62 19.20
N ASP A 588 -50.92 -49.25 18.82
CA ASP A 588 -51.61 -50.21 19.65
C ASP A 588 -50.63 -51.28 20.19
N SER A 589 -50.72 -51.63 21.40
CA SER A 589 -49.89 -52.60 22.10
C SER A 589 -48.55 -52.06 22.63
N TYR A 590 -48.18 -50.82 22.34
CA TYR A 590 -46.99 -50.15 22.91
C TYR A 590 -47.43 -49.08 23.92
N ASN A 591 -46.64 -48.90 24.96
CA ASN A 591 -46.83 -47.81 25.89
C ASN A 591 -46.13 -46.57 25.39
N LEU A 592 -46.73 -45.37 25.61
CA LEU A 592 -46.04 -44.09 25.47
C LEU A 592 -44.77 -44.05 26.31
N LEU A 593 -43.82 -43.30 25.88
CA LEU A 593 -42.62 -42.99 26.71
C LEU A 593 -43.04 -42.34 28.02
N ASN A 594 -42.30 -42.66 29.11
CA ASN A 594 -42.60 -42.12 30.44
C ASN A 594 -42.13 -40.68 30.65
N GLY A 595 -41.76 -40.00 29.57
CA GLY A 595 -41.29 -38.60 29.59
C GLY A 595 -40.55 -38.25 28.30
N PRO A 596 -40.17 -37.01 28.13
CA PRO A 596 -39.43 -36.54 26.96
C PRO A 596 -38.07 -37.22 26.86
N VAL A 597 -37.62 -37.43 25.61
CA VAL A 597 -36.27 -37.91 25.30
C VAL A 597 -35.39 -36.71 24.98
N LYS A 598 -34.36 -36.49 25.80
CA LYS A 598 -33.35 -35.47 25.50
C LYS A 598 -32.48 -35.92 24.33
N VAL A 599 -32.32 -35.05 23.36
CA VAL A 599 -31.42 -35.19 22.20
C VAL A 599 -30.48 -34.00 22.19
N THR A 600 -29.20 -34.23 22.37
CA THR A 600 -28.18 -33.18 22.23
C THR A 600 -27.66 -33.21 20.78
N LEU A 601 -27.91 -32.15 20.02
CA LEU A 601 -27.35 -31.91 18.74
C LEU A 601 -26.04 -31.16 18.95
N ASN A 602 -24.92 -31.78 18.60
CA ASN A 602 -23.58 -31.21 18.79
C ASN A 602 -22.70 -31.67 17.60
N ILE A 603 -22.62 -30.83 16.61
CA ILE A 603 -21.82 -31.01 15.40
C ILE A 603 -20.79 -29.89 15.39
N SER A 604 -19.52 -30.25 15.23
CA SER A 604 -18.43 -29.31 15.03
C SER A 604 -18.13 -29.14 13.54
N GLU A 605 -17.95 -27.92 13.12
CA GLU A 605 -17.53 -27.53 11.78
C GLU A 605 -16.06 -27.12 11.76
N GLU A 606 -15.37 -27.41 10.65
CA GLU A 606 -14.03 -26.94 10.33
C GLU A 606 -14.05 -26.44 8.88
N THR A 607 -14.12 -25.11 8.72
CA THR A 607 -14.18 -24.44 7.40
C THR A 607 -12.83 -23.88 7.03
N SER A 608 -12.44 -24.04 5.75
CA SER A 608 -11.26 -23.40 5.18
C SER A 608 -11.65 -22.47 4.01
N TRP A 609 -10.89 -21.40 3.85
CA TRP A 609 -11.15 -20.34 2.89
C TRP A 609 -10.02 -20.18 1.88
N ASN A 610 -10.32 -19.71 0.66
CA ASN A 610 -9.36 -19.25 -0.35
C ASN A 610 -9.52 -17.76 -0.54
N GLU A 611 -8.38 -17.06 -0.58
CA GLU A 611 -8.32 -15.66 -1.01
C GLU A 611 -8.04 -15.59 -2.50
N ASN A 612 -8.83 -14.85 -3.26
CA ASN A 612 -8.76 -14.75 -4.72
C ASN A 612 -8.67 -13.29 -5.17
N PHE A 613 -7.85 -13.06 -6.21
CA PHE A 613 -7.67 -11.75 -6.82
C PHE A 613 -7.90 -11.83 -8.32
N GLU A 614 -8.65 -10.87 -8.88
CA GLU A 614 -8.82 -10.69 -10.33
C GLU A 614 -8.30 -9.33 -10.75
N TYR A 615 -7.54 -9.29 -11.87
CA TYR A 615 -6.94 -8.07 -12.40
C TYR A 615 -7.36 -7.84 -13.85
N LYS A 616 -7.51 -6.56 -14.23
CA LYS A 616 -7.71 -6.13 -15.61
C LYS A 616 -6.80 -4.95 -15.90
N ASP A 617 -5.99 -5.07 -16.94
CA ASP A 617 -5.05 -4.02 -17.36
C ASP A 617 -4.10 -3.56 -16.21
N GLY A 618 -3.72 -4.49 -15.31
CA GLY A 618 -2.86 -4.21 -14.16
C GLY A 618 -3.54 -3.52 -12.98
N VAL A 619 -4.87 -3.42 -12.99
CA VAL A 619 -5.67 -2.85 -11.90
C VAL A 619 -6.48 -3.96 -11.25
N LEU A 620 -6.46 -4.05 -9.92
CA LEU A 620 -7.31 -4.97 -9.17
C LEU A 620 -8.78 -4.63 -9.46
N THR A 621 -9.51 -5.61 -9.97
CA THR A 621 -10.96 -5.47 -10.23
C THR A 621 -11.81 -6.23 -9.23
N LYS A 622 -11.26 -7.29 -8.64
CA LYS A 622 -11.97 -8.11 -7.66
C LYS A 622 -11.00 -8.69 -6.63
N HIS A 623 -11.40 -8.66 -5.37
CA HIS A 623 -10.77 -9.37 -4.26
C HIS A 623 -11.88 -10.05 -3.46
N ASP A 624 -11.83 -11.36 -3.33
CA ASP A 624 -12.85 -12.13 -2.62
C ASP A 624 -12.27 -13.29 -1.81
N TRP A 625 -13.09 -13.74 -0.86
CA TRP A 625 -12.85 -14.91 -0.04
C TRP A 625 -13.90 -15.95 -0.34
N ASP A 626 -13.50 -17.11 -0.82
CA ASP A 626 -14.40 -18.23 -1.12
C ASP A 626 -14.19 -19.37 -0.12
N GLN A 627 -15.31 -19.96 0.35
CA GLN A 627 -15.27 -21.19 1.10
C GLN A 627 -14.65 -22.32 0.25
N LYS A 628 -13.61 -22.94 0.80
CA LYS A 628 -12.91 -24.03 0.10
C LYS A 628 -13.46 -25.40 0.45
N THR A 629 -13.49 -25.71 1.73
CA THR A 629 -14.00 -26.99 2.25
C THR A 629 -14.54 -26.80 3.64
N THR A 630 -15.61 -27.53 3.98
CA THR A 630 -16.10 -27.66 5.33
C THR A 630 -16.18 -29.13 5.71
N LYS A 631 -15.75 -29.45 6.90
CA LYS A 631 -15.83 -30.77 7.49
C LYS A 631 -16.69 -30.74 8.73
N PHE A 632 -17.62 -31.69 8.86
CA PHE A 632 -18.49 -31.82 10.03
C PHE A 632 -18.18 -33.11 10.79
N THR A 633 -18.10 -33.00 12.11
CA THR A 633 -17.91 -34.14 13.01
C THR A 633 -18.93 -34.12 14.14
N ASP A 634 -19.51 -35.30 14.47
CA ASP A 634 -20.41 -35.43 15.64
C ASP A 634 -19.65 -35.43 16.96
N ASP A 635 -20.39 -35.43 18.09
CA ASP A 635 -19.87 -35.44 19.45
C ASP A 635 -18.96 -36.65 19.81
N LYS A 636 -18.93 -37.67 18.93
CA LYS A 636 -18.10 -38.88 19.05
C LYS A 636 -16.90 -38.85 18.13
N GLY A 637 -16.71 -37.72 17.39
CA GLY A 637 -15.63 -37.57 16.39
C GLY A 637 -15.88 -38.34 15.08
N LYS A 638 -17.11 -38.77 14.82
CA LYS A 638 -17.48 -39.42 13.54
C LYS A 638 -17.67 -38.34 12.47
N ASP A 639 -17.09 -38.57 11.31
CA ASP A 639 -17.30 -37.74 10.13
C ASP A 639 -18.78 -37.84 9.68
N VAL A 640 -19.48 -36.71 9.66
CA VAL A 640 -20.87 -36.56 9.21
C VAL A 640 -21.01 -35.50 8.12
N THR A 641 -19.89 -35.18 7.43
CA THR A 641 -19.80 -34.12 6.40
C THR A 641 -20.89 -34.24 5.30
N ASP A 642 -21.24 -35.44 4.91
CA ASP A 642 -22.24 -35.65 3.83
C ASP A 642 -23.68 -35.36 4.27
N THR A 643 -23.98 -35.47 5.57
CA THR A 643 -25.37 -35.42 6.09
C THR A 643 -25.59 -34.36 7.16
N ALA A 644 -24.56 -33.99 7.91
CA ALA A 644 -24.57 -33.18 9.15
C ALA A 644 -25.78 -33.57 10.06
N THR A 645 -25.92 -34.87 10.25
CA THR A 645 -27.08 -35.48 10.94
C THR A 645 -26.64 -36.31 12.12
N ILE A 646 -27.28 -36.10 13.27
CA ILE A 646 -27.21 -37.07 14.38
C ILE A 646 -28.42 -38.02 14.35
N THR A 647 -28.19 -39.27 14.67
CA THR A 647 -29.26 -40.27 14.74
C THR A 647 -29.45 -40.76 16.15
N VAL A 648 -30.68 -40.70 16.63
CA VAL A 648 -31.09 -41.19 17.96
C VAL A 648 -32.09 -42.30 17.80
N THR A 649 -31.85 -43.46 18.44
CA THR A 649 -32.82 -44.58 18.48
C THR A 649 -33.69 -44.47 19.74
N VAL A 650 -34.98 -44.44 19.55
CA VAL A 650 -35.98 -44.37 20.61
C VAL A 650 -36.84 -45.67 20.58
N ILE A 651 -36.92 -46.35 21.72
CA ILE A 651 -37.56 -47.69 21.82
C ILE A 651 -38.81 -47.60 22.70
N ASN A 652 -39.97 -48.03 22.14
CA ASN A 652 -41.18 -48.27 22.90
C ASN A 652 -41.27 -49.72 23.35
N ARG A 653 -41.82 -49.91 24.51
CA ARG A 653 -42.04 -51.25 25.10
C ARG A 653 -43.51 -51.60 25.06
N ARG A 654 -43.79 -52.83 24.77
CA ARG A 654 -45.16 -53.36 24.80
C ARG A 654 -45.65 -53.46 26.24
N GLY A 655 -46.90 -53.19 26.44
CA GLY A 655 -47.56 -53.40 27.74
C GLY A 655 -47.62 -54.86 28.12
N PHE A 656 -47.65 -55.13 29.39
CA PHE A 656 -47.88 -56.47 29.87
C PHE A 656 -49.30 -56.91 29.45
N LYS A 657 -49.43 -58.03 28.73
CA LYS A 657 -50.72 -58.60 28.46
C LYS A 657 -51.29 -59.16 29.77
N LEU A 658 -52.45 -58.67 30.15
CA LEU A 658 -53.20 -59.33 31.22
C LEU A 658 -53.58 -60.73 30.75
N PRO A 659 -53.43 -61.75 31.56
CA PRO A 659 -53.89 -63.09 31.25
C PRO A 659 -55.36 -63.05 30.92
N THR A 660 -55.79 -63.67 29.82
CA THR A 660 -57.23 -63.85 29.49
C THR A 660 -57.89 -64.59 30.58
N THR A 661 -58.78 -63.88 31.38
CA THR A 661 -59.56 -64.45 32.42
C THR A 661 -60.55 -65.39 31.84
N GLY A 662 -60.31 -66.72 31.86
CA GLY A 662 -61.21 -67.77 31.27
C GLY A 662 -60.50 -68.98 30.65
N GLY A 663 -59.15 -69.01 30.65
CA GLY A 663 -58.39 -70.15 30.16
C GLY A 663 -57.56 -70.84 31.20
N PHE A 664 -56.97 -71.96 30.86
CA PHE A 664 -56.16 -72.81 31.77
C PHE A 664 -55.07 -72.08 32.60
N GLY A 665 -54.73 -70.92 32.24
CA GLY A 665 -53.74 -70.02 32.94
C GLY A 665 -54.27 -69.56 34.34
N THR A 666 -55.56 -69.24 34.46
CA THR A 666 -56.14 -68.78 35.77
C THR A 666 -56.10 -69.93 36.77
N LEU A 667 -56.34 -71.16 36.28
CA LEU A 667 -56.22 -72.33 37.17
C LEU A 667 -54.77 -72.59 37.62
N LEU A 668 -53.80 -72.36 36.72
CA LEU A 668 -52.39 -72.54 37.04
C LEU A 668 -51.87 -71.50 38.05
N PHE A 669 -52.21 -70.23 37.84
CA PHE A 669 -51.84 -69.17 38.80
C PHE A 669 -52.56 -69.28 40.11
N SER A 670 -53.85 -69.68 40.12
CA SER A 670 -54.58 -69.99 41.35
C SER A 670 -53.97 -71.19 42.04
N GLY A 671 -53.59 -72.25 41.30
CA GLY A 671 -52.90 -73.41 41.83
C GLY A 671 -51.52 -73.10 42.46
N ILE A 672 -50.72 -72.34 41.78
CA ILE A 672 -49.42 -71.87 42.24
C ILE A 672 -49.59 -70.92 43.44
N GLY A 673 -50.56 -70.03 43.41
CA GLY A 673 -50.92 -69.15 44.53
C GLY A 673 -51.31 -69.92 45.78
N VAL A 674 -52.13 -70.91 45.60
CA VAL A 674 -52.53 -71.82 46.74
C VAL A 674 -51.33 -72.61 47.25
N LEU A 675 -50.45 -73.10 46.34
CA LEU A 675 -49.22 -73.79 46.75
C LEU A 675 -48.27 -72.90 47.51
N LEU A 676 -48.11 -71.64 47.13
CA LEU A 676 -47.29 -70.68 47.88
C LEU A 676 -47.90 -70.33 49.26
N VAL A 677 -49.20 -70.18 49.31
CA VAL A 677 -49.88 -69.97 50.63
C VAL A 677 -49.69 -71.17 51.52
N VAL A 678 -49.90 -72.42 51.04
CA VAL A 678 -49.69 -73.64 51.80
C VAL A 678 -48.21 -73.76 52.24
N ALA A 679 -47.28 -73.48 51.36
CA ALA A 679 -45.86 -73.49 51.68
C ALA A 679 -45.51 -72.41 52.70
N GLY A 680 -46.07 -71.23 52.58
CA GLY A 680 -45.92 -70.13 53.55
C GLY A 680 -46.47 -70.46 54.91
N VAL A 681 -47.66 -71.06 54.95
CA VAL A 681 -48.27 -71.57 56.23
C VAL A 681 -47.40 -72.69 56.77
N GLY A 682 -46.91 -73.63 55.97
CA GLY A 682 -45.99 -74.67 56.35
C GLY A 682 -44.72 -74.17 57.01
N VAL A 683 -44.08 -73.10 56.37
CA VAL A 683 -42.93 -72.47 56.98
C VAL A 683 -43.24 -71.75 58.26
N LEU A 684 -44.41 -71.06 58.36
CA LEU A 684 -44.83 -70.39 59.59
C LEU A 684 -45.11 -71.41 60.73
N LEU A 685 -45.73 -72.57 60.42
CA LEU A 685 -45.93 -73.61 61.36
C LEU A 685 -44.62 -74.30 61.81
N SER A 686 -43.64 -74.43 60.87
CA SER A 686 -42.34 -74.99 61.21
C SER A 686 -41.48 -74.02 62.04
N LEU A 687 -41.58 -72.73 61.78
CA LEU A 687 -40.97 -71.69 62.60
C LEU A 687 -41.62 -71.61 64.02
N LYS A 688 -42.96 -71.81 64.15
CA LYS A 688 -43.63 -71.82 65.38
C LYS A 688 -43.30 -73.07 66.24
N LYS A 689 -42.90 -74.15 65.57
CA LYS A 689 -42.48 -75.40 66.24
C LYS A 689 -41.03 -75.29 66.76
N LYS A 690 -40.18 -74.49 66.11
CA LYS A 690 -38.76 -74.21 66.45
C LYS A 690 -38.61 -73.27 67.65
N ASN A 691 -39.65 -72.48 67.98
CA ASN A 691 -39.64 -71.54 69.11
C ASN A 691 -40.35 -72.15 70.39
N ARG A 692 -40.56 -73.49 70.44
CA ARG A 692 -41.12 -74.23 71.58
C ARG A 692 -40.23 -75.37 72.06
N THR A 693 -38.92 -75.28 71.80
CA THR A 693 -37.90 -76.10 72.45
C THR A 693 -36.85 -75.21 73.03
#